data_0c8338142bde4c208055fcb5b1fe2087
#
_entry.id   0c8338142bde4c208055fcb5b1fe2087
#
_cell.length_a   1.000
_cell.length_b   1.000
_cell.length_c   1.000
_cell.angle_alpha   90.00
_cell.angle_beta   90.00
_cell.angle_gamma   90.00
#
_symmetry.space_group_name_H-M   'P 1'
#
loop_
_entity.id
_entity.type
_entity.pdbx_description
1 polymer ?
#
loop_
_entity_poly.entity_id
_entity_poly.type
_entity_poly.pdbx_seq_one_letter_code
_entity_poly.pdbx_strand_id
1 'polypeptide(L)'
;MAVLAIKKIDICAMKKDRKAILEKLQSMGALEIRAGGDETDVFKKINTTSQRSKYEKRVQNTDEALEILGRYAPEKTSMLQALAGKADVDDSVYKDIVENRHDYNMIVQKIREKDKKIGNCKAEIAKCQLAIDGLKPWINMDVPINTTGTEHTDVIMGSLGPGLTENMIEELVAKRQPELSAHEITVISSDKDQTCIFVVCLKTETERLEEALRAEGFTRMSYFSKRTPENKIKKYRLTIEGYEDEIEDLKKQIAGFAESRQALKTLSDYYKIRAEKYQVLGTLLQSNSTFIITGYVLERDEEKVKEELNQNFVLMVETGEIPEDEPAPVQLSNKMPFASAEGILESYGLPARGEMDPTTPMSLFYVFFFGLMLSDAAYGLIIFLACFILLRKFPKMGDGMKKSLTLFEYCGISTLIWGILFGGYFGDVVAVVSRTFFHHEITIAPVWFAPLDNPMKMLIFSLLFGLIHLFGGLALKGYMCLKKKDFVGFFSDVISWYLLIIGLVLMLMPTSLFASIAQVSFHFSDGLKTFSYVITILGAAIIVVMSGRSHKNPVLRLALGLYDIYNITGWMSDLLSYSRLLALGLATGVIAQVINQMGSMVGDGILGAIVFILVFIIGHTFNLAINMLGAYVHTCRLQYVEFFGKFYEGGGEAFHPFKENTKYIDIGNAGMKTCKPEIKEE
;
A
#
# COMPACT_ATOMS: atom_id res chain seq x y z
N MET A 1 -26.30 -16.98 -4.89
CA MET A 1 -25.27 -16.34 -5.68
C MET A 1 -24.61 -15.30 -4.80
N ALA A 2 -23.29 -15.16 -4.90
CA ALA A 2 -22.59 -14.20 -4.04
C ALA A 2 -22.68 -12.74 -4.55
N VAL A 3 -23.03 -12.54 -5.82
CA VAL A 3 -23.33 -11.23 -6.39
C VAL A 3 -24.73 -10.82 -5.94
N LEU A 4 -24.82 -9.71 -5.20
CA LEU A 4 -26.11 -9.16 -4.75
C LEU A 4 -26.82 -8.45 -5.90
N ALA A 5 -28.13 -8.58 -5.95
CA ALA A 5 -28.96 -7.84 -6.90
C ALA A 5 -29.03 -6.36 -6.51
N ILE A 6 -28.81 -5.48 -7.50
CA ILE A 6 -28.83 -4.02 -7.34
C ILE A 6 -29.89 -3.46 -8.26
N LYS A 7 -30.64 -2.49 -7.77
CA LYS A 7 -31.65 -1.75 -8.51
C LYS A 7 -31.28 -0.28 -8.62
N LYS A 8 -31.72 0.35 -9.69
CA LYS A 8 -31.66 1.82 -9.83
C LYS A 8 -32.75 2.44 -8.98
N ILE A 9 -32.45 3.54 -8.35
CA ILE A 9 -33.38 4.30 -7.51
C ILE A 9 -33.31 5.77 -7.88
N ASP A 10 -34.47 6.38 -8.07
CA ASP A 10 -34.65 7.80 -8.31
C ASP A 10 -35.53 8.38 -7.20
N ILE A 11 -35.04 9.40 -6.50
CA ILE A 11 -35.71 10.04 -5.40
C ILE A 11 -35.96 11.51 -5.77
N CYS A 12 -37.21 11.90 -5.90
CA CYS A 12 -37.64 13.29 -6.09
C CYS A 12 -38.21 13.86 -4.81
N ALA A 13 -37.64 14.95 -4.31
CA ALA A 13 -38.07 15.54 -3.03
C ALA A 13 -37.99 17.07 -3.05
N MET A 14 -38.57 17.69 -2.01
CA MET A 14 -38.60 19.15 -1.84
C MET A 14 -37.20 19.68 -1.51
N LYS A 15 -36.80 20.77 -2.15
CA LYS A 15 -35.50 21.42 -1.97
C LYS A 15 -35.21 21.82 -0.51
N LYS A 16 -36.22 22.20 0.26
CA LYS A 16 -36.11 22.56 1.68
C LYS A 16 -35.58 21.40 2.54
N ASP A 17 -35.93 20.16 2.22
CA ASP A 17 -35.58 18.95 3.02
C ASP A 17 -34.29 18.28 2.54
N ARG A 18 -33.63 18.83 1.50
CA ARG A 18 -32.49 18.26 0.81
C ARG A 18 -31.33 17.88 1.75
N LYS A 19 -30.96 18.78 2.67
CA LYS A 19 -29.83 18.52 3.59
C LYS A 19 -30.17 17.40 4.58
N ALA A 20 -31.39 17.38 5.09
CA ALA A 20 -31.87 16.38 6.04
C ALA A 20 -31.99 14.99 5.37
N ILE A 21 -32.48 14.93 4.13
CA ILE A 21 -32.57 13.69 3.36
C ILE A 21 -31.17 13.13 3.11
N LEU A 22 -30.19 13.97 2.71
CA LEU A 22 -28.81 13.53 2.50
C LEU A 22 -28.15 13.04 3.80
N GLU A 23 -28.40 13.70 4.94
CA GLU A 23 -27.91 13.24 6.25
C GLU A 23 -28.50 11.88 6.61
N LYS A 24 -29.81 11.70 6.40
CA LYS A 24 -30.45 10.41 6.64
C LYS A 24 -29.93 9.31 5.74
N LEU A 25 -29.76 9.59 4.44
CA LEU A 25 -29.17 8.63 3.49
C LEU A 25 -27.70 8.28 3.83
N GLN A 26 -26.92 9.28 4.26
CA GLN A 26 -25.54 9.08 4.68
C GLN A 26 -25.45 8.22 5.95
N SER A 27 -26.36 8.43 6.91
CA SER A 27 -26.42 7.61 8.13
C SER A 27 -26.89 6.17 7.87
N MET A 28 -27.78 5.98 6.89
CA MET A 28 -28.24 4.64 6.48
C MET A 28 -27.15 3.86 5.74
N GLY A 29 -26.31 4.52 4.93
CA GLY A 29 -25.23 3.91 4.19
C GLY A 29 -25.66 2.81 3.20
N ALA A 30 -26.89 2.88 2.69
CA ALA A 30 -27.50 1.85 1.85
C ALA A 30 -27.58 2.24 0.36
N LEU A 31 -27.33 3.49 0.01
CA LEU A 31 -27.50 4.03 -1.33
C LEU A 31 -26.15 4.50 -1.90
N GLU A 32 -25.81 4.09 -3.10
CA GLU A 32 -24.76 4.73 -3.91
C GLU A 32 -25.38 5.85 -4.74
N ILE A 33 -24.95 7.09 -4.54
CA ILE A 33 -25.43 8.24 -5.28
C ILE A 33 -24.55 8.48 -6.49
N ARG A 34 -25.15 8.49 -7.68
CA ARG A 34 -24.47 8.83 -8.93
C ARG A 34 -24.72 10.30 -9.29
N ALA A 35 -23.81 10.85 -10.08
CA ALA A 35 -24.04 12.18 -10.63
C ALA A 35 -25.33 12.16 -11.49
N GLY A 36 -26.23 13.09 -11.22
CA GLY A 36 -27.42 13.25 -12.08
C GLY A 36 -27.02 13.43 -13.53
N GLY A 37 -27.92 13.14 -14.47
CA GLY A 37 -27.72 13.31 -15.90
C GLY A 37 -27.29 14.72 -16.32
N ASP A 38 -27.42 15.03 -17.59
CA ASP A 38 -27.10 16.36 -18.14
C ASP A 38 -28.02 17.45 -17.59
N GLU A 39 -27.48 18.64 -17.47
CA GLU A 39 -28.26 19.82 -17.06
C GLU A 39 -29.31 20.16 -18.12
N THR A 40 -30.51 20.50 -17.64
CA THR A 40 -31.61 20.98 -18.48
C THR A 40 -31.95 22.43 -18.14
N ASP A 41 -32.82 23.07 -18.92
CA ASP A 41 -33.27 24.42 -18.59
C ASP A 41 -33.92 24.53 -17.22
N VAL A 42 -34.52 23.45 -16.72
CA VAL A 42 -35.27 23.39 -15.44
C VAL A 42 -34.38 22.85 -14.31
N PHE A 43 -33.55 21.87 -14.56
CA PHE A 43 -32.72 21.20 -13.57
C PHE A 43 -31.24 21.51 -13.75
N LYS A 44 -30.65 22.15 -12.75
CA LYS A 44 -29.23 22.56 -12.76
C LYS A 44 -28.49 22.04 -11.53
N LYS A 45 -27.19 21.83 -11.65
CA LYS A 45 -26.32 21.48 -10.52
C LYS A 45 -25.98 22.74 -9.73
N ILE A 46 -25.72 22.57 -8.43
CA ILE A 46 -25.29 23.69 -7.55
C ILE A 46 -23.77 23.69 -7.47
N ASN A 47 -23.22 24.89 -7.53
CA ASN A 47 -21.81 25.05 -7.20
C ASN A 47 -21.64 25.05 -5.66
N THR A 48 -21.14 23.94 -5.14
CA THR A 48 -20.81 23.73 -3.71
C THR A 48 -19.32 23.81 -3.43
N THR A 49 -18.51 24.19 -4.42
CA THR A 49 -17.05 24.17 -4.34
C THR A 49 -16.51 24.98 -3.15
N SER A 50 -17.10 26.14 -2.89
CA SER A 50 -16.68 27.00 -1.78
C SER A 50 -16.88 26.35 -0.41
N GLN A 51 -18.07 25.76 -0.17
CA GLN A 51 -18.40 25.08 1.08
C GLN A 51 -17.55 23.81 1.24
N ARG A 52 -17.45 23.01 0.18
CA ARG A 52 -16.62 21.81 0.15
C ARG A 52 -15.16 22.14 0.50
N SER A 53 -14.56 23.12 -0.18
CA SER A 53 -13.18 23.55 0.07
C SER A 53 -12.97 24.08 1.49
N LYS A 54 -13.96 24.78 2.07
CA LYS A 54 -13.92 25.23 3.48
C LYS A 54 -13.78 24.03 4.44
N TYR A 55 -14.55 22.96 4.24
CA TYR A 55 -14.48 21.76 5.09
C TYR A 55 -13.21 20.93 4.83
N GLU A 56 -12.81 20.76 3.58
CA GLU A 56 -11.53 20.09 3.23
C GLU A 56 -10.33 20.79 3.87
N LYS A 57 -10.29 22.13 3.85
CA LYS A 57 -9.26 22.90 4.52
C LYS A 57 -9.27 22.71 6.04
N ARG A 58 -10.45 22.57 6.64
CA ARG A 58 -10.58 22.28 8.08
C ARG A 58 -10.06 20.88 8.41
N VAL A 59 -10.36 19.85 7.58
CA VAL A 59 -9.79 18.51 7.71
C VAL A 59 -8.28 18.59 7.67
N GLN A 60 -7.72 19.24 6.64
CA GLN A 60 -6.27 19.37 6.48
C GLN A 60 -5.61 20.06 7.69
N ASN A 61 -6.18 21.17 8.17
CA ASN A 61 -5.65 21.87 9.33
C ASN A 61 -5.68 21.03 10.61
N THR A 62 -6.73 20.23 10.80
CA THR A 62 -6.88 19.37 11.98
C THR A 62 -5.95 18.17 11.90
N ASP A 63 -5.81 17.55 10.72
CA ASP A 63 -4.88 16.45 10.51
C ASP A 63 -3.42 16.92 10.67
N GLU A 64 -3.07 18.11 10.19
CA GLU A 64 -1.76 18.74 10.42
C GLU A 64 -1.49 18.97 11.92
N ALA A 65 -2.49 19.45 12.67
CA ALA A 65 -2.35 19.63 14.12
C ALA A 65 -2.19 18.27 14.84
N LEU A 66 -2.84 17.21 14.40
CA LEU A 66 -2.67 15.86 14.93
C LEU A 66 -1.27 15.30 14.62
N GLU A 67 -0.73 15.59 13.44
CA GLU A 67 0.65 15.22 13.07
C GLU A 67 1.67 15.93 13.94
N ILE A 68 1.49 17.24 14.17
CA ILE A 68 2.34 18.04 15.06
C ILE A 68 2.30 17.47 16.48
N LEU A 69 1.09 17.13 17.00
CA LEU A 69 0.94 16.48 18.29
C LEU A 69 1.64 15.11 18.33
N GLY A 70 1.56 14.33 17.25
CA GLY A 70 2.27 13.05 17.13
C GLY A 70 3.80 13.21 17.20
N ARG A 71 4.33 14.32 16.66
CA ARG A 71 5.76 14.62 16.65
C ARG A 71 6.30 15.01 18.04
N TYR A 72 5.58 15.84 18.78
CA TYR A 72 6.05 16.38 20.06
C TYR A 72 5.50 15.68 21.30
N ALA A 73 4.38 14.98 21.16
CA ALA A 73 3.80 14.14 22.20
C ALA A 73 3.38 12.78 21.59
N PRO A 74 4.34 11.91 21.23
CA PRO A 74 4.02 10.63 20.63
C PRO A 74 3.15 9.78 21.57
N GLU A 75 2.12 9.16 21.04
CA GLU A 75 1.39 8.13 21.77
C GLU A 75 2.36 6.93 21.95
N LYS A 76 2.36 6.33 23.13
CA LYS A 76 3.07 5.05 23.35
C LYS A 76 2.30 3.93 22.64
N THR A 77 2.25 4.00 21.31
CA THR A 77 1.56 2.99 20.51
C THR A 77 2.56 1.91 20.11
N SER A 78 2.26 0.66 20.50
CA SER A 78 2.92 -0.49 19.89
C SER A 78 2.64 -0.50 18.37
N MET A 79 3.59 -0.96 17.55
CA MET A 79 3.35 -1.18 16.10
C MET A 79 2.06 -1.98 15.83
N LEU A 80 1.71 -2.88 16.75
CA LEU A 80 0.49 -3.68 16.69
C LEU A 80 -0.79 -2.89 17.02
N GLN A 81 -0.69 -1.70 17.59
CA GLN A 81 -1.86 -0.89 17.93
C GLN A 81 -2.49 -0.23 16.69
N ALA A 82 -1.72 -0.10 15.60
CA ALA A 82 -2.25 0.25 14.28
C ALA A 82 -3.29 -0.77 13.76
N LEU A 83 -3.23 -2.01 14.26
CA LEU A 83 -4.19 -3.08 13.96
C LEU A 83 -5.44 -3.04 14.85
N ALA A 84 -5.47 -2.22 15.90
CA ALA A 84 -6.57 -2.18 16.87
C ALA A 84 -7.91 -1.65 16.27
N GLY A 85 -7.85 -1.10 15.05
CA GLY A 85 -9.03 -0.53 14.40
C GLY A 85 -9.32 0.90 14.87
N LYS A 86 -10.53 1.37 14.54
CA LYS A 86 -10.99 2.71 14.91
C LYS A 86 -11.44 2.73 16.37
N ALA A 87 -11.31 3.88 17.03
CA ALA A 87 -11.79 4.05 18.38
C ALA A 87 -13.32 4.22 18.38
N ASP A 88 -14.02 3.48 19.22
CA ASP A 88 -15.46 3.70 19.41
C ASP A 88 -15.70 5.01 20.15
N VAL A 89 -16.59 5.82 19.63
CA VAL A 89 -17.02 7.08 20.28
C VAL A 89 -18.53 7.05 20.45
N ASP A 90 -18.98 7.24 21.69
CA ASP A 90 -20.40 7.33 21.99
C ASP A 90 -21.04 8.54 21.31
N ASP A 91 -22.30 8.41 20.86
CA ASP A 91 -23.03 9.49 20.17
C ASP A 91 -23.15 10.77 21.01
N SER A 92 -23.24 10.64 22.33
CA SER A 92 -23.23 11.78 23.27
C SER A 92 -21.93 12.57 23.25
N VAL A 93 -20.79 11.87 23.25
CA VAL A 93 -19.44 12.48 23.20
C VAL A 93 -19.20 13.10 21.83
N TYR A 94 -19.64 12.42 20.76
CA TYR A 94 -19.55 12.95 19.40
C TYR A 94 -20.33 14.28 19.29
N LYS A 95 -21.57 14.34 19.79
CA LYS A 95 -22.39 15.56 19.78
C LYS A 95 -21.77 16.69 20.57
N ASP A 96 -21.26 16.42 21.79
CA ASP A 96 -20.58 17.41 22.62
C ASP A 96 -19.37 18.02 21.89
N ILE A 97 -18.53 17.19 21.26
CA ILE A 97 -17.39 17.67 20.49
C ILE A 97 -17.82 18.53 19.30
N VAL A 98 -18.89 18.16 18.61
CA VAL A 98 -19.41 18.91 17.47
C VAL A 98 -20.02 20.23 17.89
N GLU A 99 -20.72 20.29 19.03
CA GLU A 99 -21.25 21.52 19.61
C GLU A 99 -20.14 22.49 20.00
N ASN A 100 -19.10 21.98 20.67
CA ASN A 100 -17.93 22.75 21.11
C ASN A 100 -16.84 22.87 20.03
N ARG A 101 -17.18 22.67 18.74
CA ARG A 101 -16.23 22.69 17.62
C ARG A 101 -15.40 23.98 17.51
N HIS A 102 -15.93 25.09 18.01
CA HIS A 102 -15.22 26.37 17.99
C HIS A 102 -13.96 26.32 18.86
N ASP A 103 -14.08 25.79 20.07
CA ASP A 103 -12.98 25.72 21.03
C ASP A 103 -11.88 24.76 20.54
N TYR A 104 -12.28 23.64 19.96
CA TYR A 104 -11.32 22.70 19.36
C TYR A 104 -10.61 23.28 18.12
N ASN A 105 -11.29 24.11 17.30
CA ASN A 105 -10.63 24.85 16.22
C ASN A 105 -9.61 25.87 16.74
N MET A 106 -9.88 26.52 17.88
CA MET A 106 -8.90 27.39 18.53
C MET A 106 -7.67 26.60 19.00
N ILE A 107 -7.85 25.37 19.50
CA ILE A 107 -6.73 24.47 19.86
C ILE A 107 -5.93 24.10 18.61
N VAL A 108 -6.56 23.72 17.51
CA VAL A 108 -5.91 23.42 16.23
C VAL A 108 -5.05 24.63 15.79
N GLN A 109 -5.61 25.82 15.83
CA GLN A 109 -4.90 27.03 15.44
C GLN A 109 -3.68 27.28 16.35
N LYS A 110 -3.85 27.18 17.68
CA LYS A 110 -2.76 27.36 18.66
C LYS A 110 -1.62 26.37 18.43
N ILE A 111 -1.91 25.10 18.16
CA ILE A 111 -0.90 24.09 17.88
C ILE A 111 -0.09 24.48 16.64
N ARG A 112 -0.75 24.84 15.54
CA ARG A 112 -0.11 25.21 14.28
C ARG A 112 0.70 26.51 14.41
N GLU A 113 0.19 27.51 15.13
CA GLU A 113 0.92 28.77 15.40
C GLU A 113 2.20 28.51 16.20
N LYS A 114 2.15 27.62 17.21
CA LYS A 114 3.33 27.25 18.00
C LYS A 114 4.36 26.48 17.18
N ASP A 115 3.96 25.55 16.33
CA ASP A 115 4.88 24.82 15.44
C ASP A 115 5.53 25.76 14.43
N LYS A 116 4.78 26.73 13.89
CA LYS A 116 5.33 27.78 13.03
C LYS A 116 6.38 28.64 13.76
N LYS A 117 6.14 28.96 15.05
CA LYS A 117 7.13 29.66 15.87
C LYS A 117 8.40 28.85 16.06
N ILE A 118 8.27 27.53 16.33
CA ILE A 118 9.41 26.60 16.42
C ILE A 118 10.20 26.62 15.11
N GLY A 119 9.52 26.60 13.96
CA GLY A 119 10.17 26.71 12.66
C GLY A 119 10.96 28.00 12.48
N ASN A 120 10.39 29.14 12.92
CA ASN A 120 11.06 30.44 12.89
C ASN A 120 12.29 30.47 13.81
N CYS A 121 12.19 30.00 15.05
CA CYS A 121 13.32 29.91 15.98
C CYS A 121 14.45 29.03 15.40
N LYS A 122 14.16 27.92 14.79
CA LYS A 122 15.15 27.06 14.11
C LYS A 122 15.85 27.79 12.96
N ALA A 123 15.12 28.58 12.18
CA ALA A 123 15.71 29.39 11.11
C ALA A 123 16.66 30.50 11.65
N GLU A 124 16.30 31.14 12.75
CA GLU A 124 17.16 32.10 13.40
C GLU A 124 18.40 31.45 14.03
N ILE A 125 18.28 30.27 14.64
CA ILE A 125 19.42 29.46 15.11
C ILE A 125 20.39 29.17 13.96
N ALA A 126 19.87 28.72 12.81
CA ALA A 126 20.70 28.43 11.65
C ALA A 126 21.44 29.67 11.14
N LYS A 127 20.80 30.86 11.11
CA LYS A 127 21.44 32.13 10.76
C LYS A 127 22.54 32.49 11.75
N CYS A 128 22.29 32.35 13.05
CA CYS A 128 23.29 32.60 14.07
C CYS A 128 24.48 31.64 13.96
N GLN A 129 24.23 30.38 13.66
CA GLN A 129 25.27 29.37 13.47
C GLN A 129 26.13 29.66 12.25
N LEU A 130 25.55 30.05 11.11
CA LEU A 130 26.29 30.47 9.91
C LEU A 130 27.15 31.73 10.21
N ALA A 131 26.62 32.70 11.01
CA ALA A 131 27.37 33.85 11.42
C ALA A 131 28.53 33.50 12.37
N ILE A 132 28.36 32.54 13.26
CA ILE A 132 29.43 32.02 14.13
C ILE A 132 30.49 31.33 13.26
N ASP A 133 30.12 30.50 12.32
CA ASP A 133 31.06 29.77 11.46
C ASP A 133 31.88 30.75 10.59
N GLY A 134 31.27 31.82 10.10
CA GLY A 134 31.97 32.90 9.38
C GLY A 134 32.91 33.73 10.25
N LEU A 135 32.66 33.81 11.57
CA LEU A 135 33.51 34.56 12.51
C LEU A 135 34.59 33.71 13.21
N LYS A 136 34.47 32.37 13.19
CA LYS A 136 35.45 31.46 13.80
C LYS A 136 36.90 31.72 13.37
N PRO A 137 37.22 31.93 12.08
CA PRO A 137 38.58 32.17 11.64
C PRO A 137 39.17 33.47 12.23
N TRP A 138 38.32 34.39 12.66
CA TRP A 138 38.70 35.70 13.21
C TRP A 138 38.76 35.75 14.76
N ILE A 139 38.57 34.61 15.44
CA ILE A 139 38.43 34.58 16.91
C ILE A 139 39.58 35.18 17.66
N ASN A 140 40.80 35.08 17.12
CA ASN A 140 42.03 35.58 17.72
C ASN A 140 42.23 37.12 17.55
N MET A 141 41.27 37.81 16.92
CA MET A 141 41.35 39.25 16.69
C MET A 141 40.84 40.01 17.91
N ASP A 142 41.69 40.81 18.53
CA ASP A 142 41.39 41.56 19.75
C ASP A 142 40.72 42.92 19.50
N VAL A 143 40.60 43.34 18.24
CA VAL A 143 39.99 44.63 17.88
C VAL A 143 38.55 44.44 17.39
N PRO A 144 37.69 45.46 17.53
CA PRO A 144 36.32 45.39 17.00
C PRO A 144 36.31 45.25 15.47
N ILE A 145 35.33 44.48 14.98
CA ILE A 145 35.18 44.15 13.54
C ILE A 145 34.97 45.39 12.66
N ASN A 146 34.49 46.50 13.22
CA ASN A 146 34.28 47.76 12.51
C ASN A 146 35.44 48.77 12.65
N THR A 147 36.64 48.31 13.05
CA THR A 147 37.80 49.18 13.15
C THR A 147 38.18 49.67 11.76
N THR A 148 38.21 51.01 11.58
CA THR A 148 38.49 51.66 10.29
C THR A 148 39.85 52.39 10.28
N GLY A 149 40.65 52.28 11.36
CA GLY A 149 41.94 52.93 11.47
C GLY A 149 41.87 54.22 12.20
N THR A 150 42.88 55.15 11.99
CA THR A 150 43.03 56.42 12.63
C THR A 150 42.90 57.56 11.60
N GLU A 151 43.29 58.79 11.98
CA GLU A 151 43.24 59.92 11.06
C GLU A 151 44.16 59.75 9.85
N HIS A 152 45.33 59.08 10.02
CA HIS A 152 46.33 58.88 8.96
C HIS A 152 46.44 57.41 8.47
N THR A 153 45.90 56.46 9.20
CA THR A 153 45.96 55.04 8.84
C THR A 153 44.58 54.47 8.48
N ASP A 154 44.54 53.43 7.64
CA ASP A 154 43.38 52.70 7.33
C ASP A 154 43.57 51.17 7.66
N VAL A 155 42.49 50.45 7.86
CA VAL A 155 42.50 49.05 8.23
C VAL A 155 41.74 48.24 7.18
N ILE A 156 42.41 47.26 6.62
CA ILE A 156 41.83 46.31 5.66
C ILE A 156 41.76 44.93 6.33
N MET A 157 40.57 44.34 6.33
CA MET A 157 40.35 42.98 6.84
C MET A 157 39.72 42.11 5.76
N GLY A 158 40.24 40.88 5.60
CA GLY A 158 39.70 39.97 4.62
C GLY A 158 40.46 38.65 4.60
N SER A 159 40.07 37.78 3.67
CA SER A 159 40.67 36.46 3.50
C SER A 159 41.37 36.32 2.16
N LEU A 160 42.45 35.54 2.16
CA LEU A 160 43.25 35.11 1.02
C LEU A 160 43.15 33.58 0.89
N GLY A 161 43.78 33.02 -0.13
CA GLY A 161 43.90 31.57 -0.34
C GLY A 161 44.54 30.84 0.86
N PRO A 162 44.39 29.52 0.96
CA PRO A 162 44.85 28.75 2.12
C PRO A 162 46.37 28.65 2.22
N GLY A 163 46.87 28.52 3.44
CA GLY A 163 48.26 28.17 3.72
C GLY A 163 49.30 29.30 3.53
N LEU A 164 48.87 30.56 3.46
CA LEU A 164 49.78 31.69 3.31
C LEU A 164 50.30 32.17 4.69
N THR A 165 51.61 32.47 4.75
CA THR A 165 52.28 33.06 5.91
C THR A 165 52.46 34.56 5.69
N GLU A 166 52.70 35.35 6.75
CA GLU A 166 52.94 36.81 6.68
C GLU A 166 54.03 37.15 5.66
N ASN A 167 55.19 36.48 5.72
CA ASN A 167 56.32 36.73 4.81
C ASN A 167 55.91 36.41 3.34
N MET A 168 55.13 35.37 3.09
CA MET A 168 54.69 35.06 1.71
C MET A 168 53.74 36.12 1.17
N ILE A 169 52.86 36.66 2.02
CA ILE A 169 51.90 37.71 1.62
C ILE A 169 52.69 39.03 1.36
N GLU A 170 53.66 39.36 2.20
CA GLU A 170 54.54 40.52 2.00
C GLU A 170 55.35 40.42 0.69
N GLU A 171 55.91 39.25 0.38
CA GLU A 171 56.59 38.99 -0.90
C GLU A 171 55.66 39.14 -2.11
N LEU A 172 54.40 38.66 -2.00
CA LEU A 172 53.40 38.83 -3.04
C LEU A 172 53.01 40.29 -3.28
N VAL A 173 52.82 41.07 -2.19
CA VAL A 173 52.54 42.51 -2.26
C VAL A 173 53.75 43.27 -2.83
N ALA A 174 54.98 43.05 -2.34
CA ALA A 174 56.21 43.65 -2.83
C ALA A 174 56.48 43.39 -4.29
N LYS A 175 56.17 42.19 -4.77
CA LYS A 175 56.28 41.77 -6.20
C LYS A 175 55.34 42.54 -7.11
N ARG A 176 54.14 42.91 -6.59
CA ARG A 176 53.13 43.63 -7.37
C ARG A 176 53.30 45.15 -7.32
N GLN A 177 53.66 45.69 -6.14
CA GLN A 177 53.78 47.11 -5.87
C GLN A 177 55.05 47.38 -5.03
N PRO A 178 56.24 47.45 -5.66
CA PRO A 178 57.53 47.65 -4.94
C PRO A 178 57.68 48.96 -4.20
N GLU A 179 56.86 49.94 -4.50
CA GLU A 179 56.91 51.28 -3.90
C GLU A 179 56.14 51.38 -2.57
N LEU A 180 55.35 50.34 -2.19
CA LEU A 180 54.59 50.32 -0.93
C LEU A 180 55.52 49.89 0.21
N SER A 181 55.74 50.84 1.17
CA SER A 181 56.64 50.59 2.31
C SER A 181 55.98 50.77 3.67
N ALA A 182 54.81 51.37 3.73
CA ALA A 182 54.15 51.74 4.98
C ALA A 182 52.90 50.92 5.26
N HIS A 183 53.08 49.64 5.35
CA HIS A 183 52.00 48.70 5.72
C HIS A 183 52.52 47.59 6.64
N GLU A 184 51.63 47.06 7.47
CA GLU A 184 51.90 45.96 8.37
C GLU A 184 50.79 44.89 8.16
N ILE A 185 51.17 43.67 7.87
CA ILE A 185 50.26 42.55 7.60
C ILE A 185 50.37 41.57 8.76
N THR A 186 49.25 41.27 9.39
CA THR A 186 49.17 40.27 10.47
C THR A 186 48.22 39.16 10.05
N VAL A 187 48.66 37.90 10.09
CA VAL A 187 47.84 36.76 9.86
C VAL A 187 47.12 36.36 11.14
N ILE A 188 45.78 36.50 11.14
CA ILE A 188 44.93 36.19 12.31
C ILE A 188 44.73 34.67 12.42
N SER A 189 44.48 34.01 11.31
CA SER A 189 44.38 32.55 11.22
C SER A 189 44.69 32.08 9.80
N SER A 190 45.22 30.86 9.69
CA SER A 190 45.45 30.22 8.40
C SER A 190 44.98 28.78 8.51
N ASP A 191 43.90 28.43 7.76
CA ASP A 191 43.28 27.14 7.71
C ASP A 191 43.44 26.51 6.30
N LYS A 192 42.92 25.28 6.12
CA LYS A 192 42.95 24.60 4.83
C LYS A 192 42.11 25.26 3.74
N ASP A 193 41.17 26.13 4.14
CA ASP A 193 40.22 26.76 3.21
C ASP A 193 40.58 28.24 2.95
N GLN A 194 41.15 28.96 3.92
CA GLN A 194 41.44 30.39 3.80
C GLN A 194 42.51 30.87 4.83
N THR A 195 43.20 31.95 4.50
CA THR A 195 44.07 32.70 5.42
C THR A 195 43.43 34.04 5.69
N CYS A 196 43.10 34.33 6.96
CA CYS A 196 42.50 35.58 7.39
C CYS A 196 43.59 36.59 7.78
N ILE A 197 43.55 37.75 7.17
CA ILE A 197 44.56 38.80 7.38
C ILE A 197 43.93 40.07 7.90
N PHE A 198 44.70 40.76 8.73
CA PHE A 198 44.49 42.11 9.23
C PHE A 198 45.64 43.00 8.79
N VAL A 199 45.33 44.03 8.04
CA VAL A 199 46.36 44.89 7.44
C VAL A 199 46.13 46.33 7.87
N VAL A 200 47.20 47.00 8.37
CA VAL A 200 47.22 48.43 8.67
C VAL A 200 48.11 49.13 7.64
N CYS A 201 47.58 50.14 7.00
CA CYS A 201 48.33 50.90 6.00
C CYS A 201 48.04 52.41 6.09
N LEU A 202 48.82 53.19 5.42
CA LEU A 202 48.56 54.67 5.29
C LEU A 202 47.32 54.84 4.34
N LYS A 203 46.48 55.82 4.66
CA LYS A 203 45.30 56.14 3.84
C LYS A 203 45.63 56.48 2.39
N THR A 204 46.80 57.03 2.13
CA THR A 204 47.28 57.33 0.77
C THR A 204 47.60 56.08 -0.07
N GLU A 205 47.82 54.95 0.57
CA GLU A 205 48.26 53.71 -0.07
C GLU A 205 47.20 52.65 -0.06
N THR A 206 46.05 52.86 0.62
CA THR A 206 44.99 51.89 0.82
C THR A 206 44.47 51.26 -0.50
N GLU A 207 44.16 52.09 -1.52
CA GLU A 207 43.63 51.62 -2.79
C GLU A 207 44.63 50.74 -3.53
N ARG A 208 45.92 51.14 -3.57
CA ARG A 208 46.97 50.36 -4.27
C ARG A 208 47.25 49.02 -3.58
N LEU A 209 47.23 49.04 -2.23
CA LEU A 209 47.42 47.82 -1.44
C LEU A 209 46.25 46.87 -1.59
N GLU A 210 45.03 47.39 -1.59
CA GLU A 210 43.83 46.54 -1.80
C GLU A 210 43.79 45.97 -3.21
N GLU A 211 44.21 46.72 -4.24
CA GLU A 211 44.35 46.20 -5.62
C GLU A 211 45.38 45.05 -5.71
N ALA A 212 46.54 45.24 -5.05
CA ALA A 212 47.57 44.20 -5.02
C ALA A 212 47.07 42.91 -4.34
N LEU A 213 46.37 43.02 -3.23
CA LEU A 213 45.77 41.89 -2.51
C LEU A 213 44.64 41.25 -3.30
N ARG A 214 43.77 42.04 -3.95
CA ARG A 214 42.69 41.50 -4.78
C ARG A 214 43.20 40.70 -5.99
N ALA A 215 44.33 41.08 -6.57
CA ALA A 215 44.97 40.34 -7.64
C ALA A 215 45.42 38.92 -7.20
N GLU A 216 45.60 38.72 -5.90
CA GLU A 216 45.96 37.42 -5.29
C GLU A 216 44.73 36.72 -4.66
N GLY A 217 43.49 37.15 -4.99
CA GLY A 217 42.26 36.52 -4.53
C GLY A 217 41.73 37.02 -3.18
N PHE A 218 42.15 38.21 -2.75
CA PHE A 218 41.66 38.79 -1.50
C PHE A 218 40.16 39.09 -1.56
N THR A 219 39.47 38.66 -0.53
CA THR A 219 38.05 38.96 -0.32
C THR A 219 37.88 39.72 0.97
N ARG A 220 37.31 40.93 0.87
CA ARG A 220 37.10 41.80 2.05
C ARG A 220 36.06 41.22 2.99
N MET A 221 36.29 41.29 4.28
CA MET A 221 35.35 40.85 5.31
C MET A 221 34.02 41.60 5.20
N SER A 222 32.90 40.89 5.08
CA SER A 222 31.56 41.47 4.93
C SER A 222 30.81 41.68 6.25
N TYR A 223 31.40 41.31 7.38
CA TYR A 223 30.79 41.48 8.70
C TYR A 223 31.16 42.83 9.30
N PHE A 224 30.17 43.55 9.86
CA PHE A 224 30.37 44.79 10.58
C PHE A 224 29.83 44.70 12.01
N SER A 225 30.62 44.96 13.02
CA SER A 225 30.21 44.95 14.43
C SER A 225 31.13 45.81 15.28
N LYS A 226 30.55 46.56 16.22
CA LYS A 226 31.30 47.32 17.26
C LYS A 226 31.91 46.42 18.34
N ARG A 227 31.79 45.09 18.21
CA ARG A 227 32.33 44.12 19.17
C ARG A 227 33.44 43.30 18.51
N THR A 228 34.36 42.79 19.35
CA THR A 228 35.35 41.81 18.88
C THR A 228 34.67 40.52 18.41
N PRO A 229 35.29 39.73 17.50
CA PRO A 229 34.74 38.49 17.02
C PRO A 229 34.35 37.53 18.16
N GLU A 230 35.19 37.35 19.16
CA GLU A 230 34.92 36.50 20.32
C GLU A 230 33.63 36.94 21.07
N ASN A 231 33.51 38.24 21.39
CA ASN A 231 32.32 38.76 22.06
C ASN A 231 31.06 38.67 21.20
N LYS A 232 31.21 38.73 19.88
CA LYS A 232 30.09 38.56 18.94
C LYS A 232 29.65 37.13 18.89
N ILE A 233 30.57 36.16 18.79
CA ILE A 233 30.31 34.73 18.86
C ILE A 233 29.60 34.35 20.18
N LYS A 234 30.12 34.89 21.31
CA LYS A 234 29.53 34.68 22.63
C LYS A 234 28.08 35.19 22.71
N LYS A 235 27.80 36.34 22.08
CA LYS A 235 26.42 36.85 21.97
C LYS A 235 25.56 35.97 21.12
N TYR A 236 26.04 35.46 19.98
CA TYR A 236 25.25 34.55 19.14
C TYR A 236 24.94 33.22 19.84
N ARG A 237 25.91 32.68 20.60
CA ARG A 237 25.70 31.48 21.42
C ARG A 237 24.59 31.66 22.46
N LEU A 238 24.61 32.78 23.20
CA LEU A 238 23.54 33.10 24.15
C LEU A 238 22.19 33.31 23.45
N THR A 239 22.18 33.85 22.23
CA THR A 239 20.96 34.01 21.46
C THR A 239 20.42 32.64 21.00
N ILE A 240 21.29 31.70 20.61
CA ILE A 240 20.93 30.33 20.24
C ILE A 240 20.33 29.62 21.46
N GLU A 241 20.98 29.68 22.63
CA GLU A 241 20.50 29.09 23.88
C GLU A 241 19.09 29.60 24.23
N GLY A 242 18.86 30.92 24.10
CA GLY A 242 17.53 31.50 24.31
C GLY A 242 16.45 30.97 23.33
N TYR A 243 16.82 30.78 22.07
CA TYR A 243 15.89 30.16 21.11
C TYR A 243 15.68 28.66 21.36
N GLU A 244 16.69 27.93 21.83
CA GLU A 244 16.57 26.54 22.21
C GLU A 244 15.63 26.38 23.41
N ASP A 245 15.75 27.22 24.43
CA ASP A 245 14.84 27.26 25.57
C ASP A 245 13.40 27.58 25.14
N GLU A 246 13.21 28.58 24.25
CA GLU A 246 11.89 28.91 23.70
C GLU A 246 11.27 27.74 22.92
N ILE A 247 12.08 27.04 22.13
CA ILE A 247 11.64 25.84 21.42
C ILE A 247 11.18 24.76 22.40
N GLU A 248 11.92 24.54 23.48
CA GLU A 248 11.57 23.53 24.48
C GLU A 248 10.27 23.87 25.20
N ASP A 249 10.08 25.15 25.55
CA ASP A 249 8.85 25.65 26.16
C ASP A 249 7.65 25.49 25.21
N LEU A 250 7.81 25.83 23.92
CA LEU A 250 6.76 25.68 22.91
C LEU A 250 6.39 24.19 22.71
N LYS A 251 7.38 23.29 22.73
CA LYS A 251 7.13 21.84 22.67
C LYS A 251 6.33 21.35 23.89
N LYS A 252 6.67 21.81 25.10
CA LYS A 252 5.91 21.47 26.33
C LYS A 252 4.47 21.97 26.24
N GLN A 253 4.28 23.19 25.73
CA GLN A 253 2.93 23.75 25.54
C GLN A 253 2.12 22.99 24.49
N ILE A 254 2.74 22.52 23.39
CA ILE A 254 2.06 21.66 22.41
C ILE A 254 1.71 20.32 23.05
N ALA A 255 2.61 19.71 23.81
CA ALA A 255 2.38 18.46 24.52
C ALA A 255 1.20 18.55 25.52
N GLY A 256 0.96 19.72 26.12
CA GLY A 256 -0.19 19.98 26.98
C GLY A 256 -1.54 19.81 26.30
N PHE A 257 -1.60 19.88 24.96
CA PHE A 257 -2.85 19.62 24.20
C PHE A 257 -3.05 18.13 23.88
N ALA A 258 -2.21 17.22 24.37
CA ALA A 258 -2.31 15.79 24.10
C ALA A 258 -3.66 15.17 24.55
N GLU A 259 -4.28 15.68 25.63
CA GLU A 259 -5.58 15.27 26.13
C GLU A 259 -6.70 15.53 25.10
N SER A 260 -6.60 16.61 24.32
CA SER A 260 -7.59 16.95 23.30
C SER A 260 -7.47 16.10 22.03
N ARG A 261 -6.49 15.21 21.91
CA ARG A 261 -6.19 14.45 20.68
C ARG A 261 -7.38 13.65 20.18
N GLN A 262 -8.10 12.95 21.08
CA GLN A 262 -9.29 12.18 20.70
C GLN A 262 -10.40 13.07 20.15
N ALA A 263 -10.62 14.24 20.77
CA ALA A 263 -11.58 15.21 20.27
C ALA A 263 -11.18 15.78 18.89
N LEU A 264 -9.89 16.03 18.67
CA LEU A 264 -9.39 16.48 17.36
C LEU A 264 -9.54 15.39 16.27
N LYS A 265 -9.31 14.11 16.60
CA LYS A 265 -9.58 12.99 15.70
C LYS A 265 -11.08 12.95 15.30
N THR A 266 -11.96 13.09 16.27
CA THR A 266 -13.41 13.15 16.04
C THR A 266 -13.82 14.36 15.20
N LEU A 267 -13.21 15.51 15.45
CA LEU A 267 -13.49 16.74 14.71
C LEU A 267 -13.03 16.66 13.24
N SER A 268 -11.89 16.02 12.97
CA SER A 268 -11.42 15.76 11.61
C SER A 268 -12.41 14.89 10.84
N ASP A 269 -12.88 13.81 11.44
CA ASP A 269 -13.86 12.91 10.82
C ASP A 269 -15.21 13.63 10.59
N TYR A 270 -15.67 14.47 11.54
CA TYR A 270 -16.86 15.31 11.34
C TYR A 270 -16.72 16.21 10.10
N TYR A 271 -15.60 16.90 9.94
CA TYR A 271 -15.38 17.76 8.78
C TYR A 271 -15.28 16.97 7.48
N LYS A 272 -14.73 15.77 7.51
CA LYS A 272 -14.66 14.87 6.35
C LYS A 272 -16.05 14.44 5.89
N ILE A 273 -16.91 13.99 6.82
CA ILE A 273 -18.30 13.63 6.56
C ILE A 273 -19.05 14.82 5.92
N ARG A 274 -18.84 16.03 6.45
CA ARG A 274 -19.45 17.25 5.88
C ARG A 274 -18.92 17.57 4.49
N ALA A 275 -17.63 17.44 4.24
CA ALA A 275 -17.03 17.66 2.92
C ALA A 275 -17.61 16.70 1.88
N GLU A 276 -17.74 15.40 2.21
CA GLU A 276 -18.35 14.38 1.35
C GLU A 276 -19.85 14.72 1.06
N LYS A 277 -20.59 15.16 2.07
CA LYS A 277 -21.98 15.62 1.88
C LYS A 277 -22.08 16.78 0.88
N TYR A 278 -21.21 17.78 0.98
CA TYR A 278 -21.21 18.90 0.02
C TYR A 278 -20.71 18.51 -1.36
N GLN A 279 -19.84 17.50 -1.47
CA GLN A 279 -19.45 16.93 -2.74
C GLN A 279 -20.65 16.31 -3.45
N VAL A 280 -21.39 15.43 -2.77
CA VAL A 280 -22.60 14.80 -3.31
C VAL A 280 -23.66 15.85 -3.63
N LEU A 281 -23.85 16.83 -2.75
CA LEU A 281 -24.81 17.92 -2.96
C LEU A 281 -24.56 18.69 -4.27
N GLY A 282 -23.28 18.84 -4.66
CA GLY A 282 -22.90 19.50 -5.90
C GLY A 282 -23.16 18.67 -7.17
N THR A 283 -23.36 17.36 -7.05
CA THR A 283 -23.68 16.48 -8.19
C THR A 283 -25.16 16.33 -8.45
N LEU A 284 -26.03 16.77 -7.51
CA LEU A 284 -27.49 16.61 -7.60
C LEU A 284 -28.11 17.64 -8.56
N LEU A 285 -29.07 17.17 -9.34
CA LEU A 285 -29.93 18.02 -10.17
C LEU A 285 -31.04 18.63 -9.32
N GLN A 286 -31.26 19.93 -9.44
CA GLN A 286 -32.33 20.64 -8.73
C GLN A 286 -33.02 21.68 -9.60
N SER A 287 -34.30 21.84 -9.34
CA SER A 287 -35.14 22.95 -9.82
C SER A 287 -35.25 24.06 -8.76
N ASN A 288 -36.16 24.99 -8.95
CA ASN A 288 -36.47 26.01 -7.96
C ASN A 288 -37.04 25.42 -6.67
N SER A 289 -37.86 24.36 -6.73
CA SER A 289 -38.63 23.80 -5.61
C SER A 289 -38.24 22.35 -5.25
N THR A 290 -37.72 21.58 -6.19
CA THR A 290 -37.45 20.15 -6.04
C THR A 290 -35.99 19.82 -6.38
N PHE A 291 -35.54 18.64 -5.98
CA PHE A 291 -34.25 18.06 -6.37
C PHE A 291 -34.41 16.57 -6.62
N ILE A 292 -33.49 16.02 -7.39
CA ILE A 292 -33.49 14.61 -7.78
C ILE A 292 -32.18 13.99 -7.33
N ILE A 293 -32.28 12.81 -6.70
CA ILE A 293 -31.16 11.92 -6.40
C ILE A 293 -31.32 10.68 -7.28
N THR A 294 -30.37 10.40 -8.13
CA THR A 294 -30.27 9.16 -8.89
C THR A 294 -29.14 8.31 -8.30
N GLY A 295 -29.39 7.01 -8.14
CA GLY A 295 -28.40 6.14 -7.55
C GLY A 295 -28.74 4.67 -7.67
N TYR A 296 -28.02 3.87 -6.90
CA TYR A 296 -28.18 2.43 -6.84
C TYR A 296 -28.41 1.97 -5.41
N VAL A 297 -29.27 0.99 -5.23
CA VAL A 297 -29.61 0.39 -3.94
C VAL A 297 -29.62 -1.14 -4.06
N LEU A 298 -29.18 -1.81 -2.99
CA LEU A 298 -29.30 -3.27 -2.91
C LEU A 298 -30.79 -3.66 -2.81
N GLU A 299 -31.20 -4.66 -3.56
CA GLU A 299 -32.59 -5.13 -3.55
C GLU A 299 -33.09 -5.46 -2.14
N ARG A 300 -32.24 -6.04 -1.30
CA ARG A 300 -32.57 -6.37 0.11
C ARG A 300 -32.82 -5.14 1.00
N ASP A 301 -32.24 -3.99 0.65
CA ASP A 301 -32.31 -2.76 1.45
C ASP A 301 -33.32 -1.74 0.87
N GLU A 302 -33.90 -2.03 -0.30
CA GLU A 302 -34.84 -1.19 -1.05
C GLU A 302 -36.05 -0.79 -0.22
N GLU A 303 -36.77 -1.77 0.35
CA GLU A 303 -37.96 -1.51 1.13
C GLU A 303 -37.68 -0.68 2.38
N LYS A 304 -36.58 -1.00 3.06
CA LYS A 304 -36.12 -0.28 4.25
C LYS A 304 -35.83 1.19 3.95
N VAL A 305 -35.15 1.46 2.82
CA VAL A 305 -34.86 2.84 2.38
C VAL A 305 -36.13 3.58 2.06
N LYS A 306 -37.09 2.96 1.35
CA LYS A 306 -38.38 3.54 1.02
C LYS A 306 -39.22 3.89 2.27
N GLU A 307 -39.32 2.96 3.21
CA GLU A 307 -40.08 3.14 4.45
C GLU A 307 -39.50 4.27 5.30
N GLU A 308 -38.20 4.26 5.56
CA GLU A 308 -37.50 5.25 6.38
C GLU A 308 -37.60 6.67 5.80
N LEU A 309 -37.53 6.79 4.47
CA LEU A 309 -37.67 8.10 3.82
C LEU A 309 -39.12 8.60 3.81
N ASN A 310 -40.10 7.74 3.50
CA ASN A 310 -41.51 8.11 3.47
C ASN A 310 -42.07 8.47 4.84
N GLN A 311 -41.57 7.88 5.93
CA GLN A 311 -41.99 8.22 7.30
C GLN A 311 -41.57 9.63 7.71
N ASN A 312 -40.46 10.13 7.20
CA ASN A 312 -39.84 11.37 7.66
C ASN A 312 -40.01 12.55 6.69
N PHE A 313 -40.25 12.29 5.40
CA PHE A 313 -40.23 13.30 4.35
C PHE A 313 -41.32 13.10 3.32
N VAL A 314 -41.76 14.19 2.68
CA VAL A 314 -42.65 14.15 1.52
C VAL A 314 -41.79 14.04 0.26
N LEU A 315 -41.75 12.84 -0.32
CA LEU A 315 -40.93 12.54 -1.48
C LEU A 315 -41.54 11.44 -2.36
N MET A 316 -41.08 11.31 -3.57
CA MET A 316 -41.41 10.24 -4.51
C MET A 316 -40.20 9.38 -4.72
N VAL A 317 -40.30 8.08 -4.55
CA VAL A 317 -39.26 7.11 -4.78
C VAL A 317 -39.68 6.16 -5.87
N GLU A 318 -38.93 6.13 -6.97
CA GLU A 318 -39.10 5.17 -8.04
C GLU A 318 -37.89 4.22 -8.02
N THR A 319 -38.14 2.94 -8.19
CA THR A 319 -37.11 1.92 -8.33
C THR A 319 -37.36 1.11 -9.59
N GLY A 320 -36.29 0.81 -10.29
CA GLY A 320 -36.36 0.04 -11.54
C GLY A 320 -35.12 -0.83 -11.74
N GLU A 321 -35.21 -1.69 -12.73
CA GLU A 321 -34.02 -2.43 -13.17
C GLU A 321 -33.04 -1.49 -13.89
N ILE A 322 -31.76 -1.76 -13.74
CA ILE A 322 -30.71 -1.00 -14.40
C ILE A 322 -30.75 -1.28 -15.91
N PRO A 323 -30.77 -0.29 -16.80
CA PRO A 323 -30.71 -0.50 -18.26
C PRO A 323 -29.49 -1.32 -18.67
N GLU A 324 -29.60 -2.07 -19.79
CA GLU A 324 -28.47 -2.94 -20.25
C GLU A 324 -27.23 -2.13 -20.64
N ASP A 325 -27.42 -0.93 -21.12
CA ASP A 325 -26.35 -0.01 -21.56
C ASP A 325 -25.63 0.70 -20.40
N GLU A 326 -26.17 0.62 -19.16
CA GLU A 326 -25.63 1.29 -17.98
C GLU A 326 -24.76 0.34 -17.15
N PRO A 327 -23.52 0.69 -16.79
CA PRO A 327 -22.68 -0.14 -15.95
C PRO A 327 -23.30 -0.24 -14.54
N ALA A 328 -23.69 -1.46 -14.17
CA ALA A 328 -24.23 -1.75 -12.87
C ALA A 328 -23.09 -1.95 -11.85
N PRO A 329 -23.11 -1.29 -10.69
CA PRO A 329 -22.17 -1.59 -9.65
C PRO A 329 -22.39 -3.01 -9.09
N VAL A 330 -21.34 -3.57 -8.51
CA VAL A 330 -21.34 -4.95 -8.00
C VAL A 330 -20.97 -4.97 -6.54
N GLN A 331 -21.74 -5.69 -5.74
CA GLN A 331 -21.38 -6.01 -4.37
C GLN A 331 -21.37 -7.51 -4.16
N LEU A 332 -20.26 -8.02 -3.62
CA LEU A 332 -20.12 -9.42 -3.25
C LEU A 332 -20.65 -9.66 -1.83
N SER A 333 -21.23 -10.83 -1.60
CA SER A 333 -21.67 -11.29 -0.28
C SER A 333 -21.30 -12.76 -0.09
N ASN A 334 -20.02 -13.00 0.07
CA ASN A 334 -19.50 -14.31 0.40
C ASN A 334 -19.53 -14.54 1.90
N LYS A 335 -19.74 -15.81 2.30
CA LYS A 335 -19.60 -16.21 3.70
C LYS A 335 -18.15 -16.57 4.01
N MET A 336 -17.70 -16.32 5.24
CA MET A 336 -16.44 -16.88 5.71
C MET A 336 -16.50 -18.43 5.63
N PRO A 337 -15.41 -19.11 5.20
CA PRO A 337 -14.06 -18.61 4.95
C PRO A 337 -13.82 -17.97 3.57
N PHE A 338 -14.72 -18.16 2.60
CA PHE A 338 -14.50 -17.77 1.20
C PHE A 338 -14.38 -16.25 1.00
N ALA A 339 -15.10 -15.45 1.81
CA ALA A 339 -14.99 -13.99 1.79
C ALA A 339 -13.55 -13.48 2.02
N SER A 340 -12.67 -14.29 2.61
CA SER A 340 -11.27 -13.91 2.81
C SER A 340 -10.50 -13.71 1.51
N ALA A 341 -10.90 -14.36 0.43
CA ALA A 341 -10.26 -14.25 -0.88
C ALA A 341 -10.87 -13.16 -1.78
N GLU A 342 -11.91 -12.42 -1.32
CA GLU A 342 -12.52 -11.35 -2.13
C GLU A 342 -11.49 -10.27 -2.53
N GLY A 343 -10.53 -9.93 -1.65
CA GLY A 343 -9.49 -8.97 -1.98
C GLY A 343 -8.57 -9.40 -3.14
N ILE A 344 -8.40 -10.70 -3.36
CA ILE A 344 -7.66 -11.22 -4.52
C ILE A 344 -8.48 -11.01 -5.80
N LEU A 345 -9.79 -11.28 -5.74
CA LEU A 345 -10.68 -11.05 -6.88
C LEU A 345 -10.78 -9.55 -7.21
N GLU A 346 -10.93 -8.70 -6.20
CA GLU A 346 -10.97 -7.23 -6.36
C GLU A 346 -9.71 -6.69 -7.04
N SER A 347 -8.55 -7.29 -6.76
CA SER A 347 -7.28 -6.89 -7.38
C SER A 347 -7.20 -7.22 -8.87
N TYR A 348 -7.94 -8.21 -9.34
CA TYR A 348 -8.07 -8.52 -10.76
C TYR A 348 -9.18 -7.72 -11.42
N GLY A 349 -10.34 -7.69 -10.81
CA GLY A 349 -11.55 -6.99 -11.25
C GLY A 349 -12.80 -7.71 -10.76
N LEU A 350 -13.83 -6.94 -10.39
CA LEU A 350 -15.12 -7.49 -9.99
C LEU A 350 -15.86 -8.11 -11.19
N PRO A 351 -16.79 -9.04 -10.95
CA PRO A 351 -17.56 -9.67 -12.03
C PRO A 351 -18.31 -8.62 -12.87
N ALA A 352 -18.28 -8.76 -14.18
CA ALA A 352 -19.15 -7.99 -15.05
C ALA A 352 -20.61 -8.39 -14.88
N ARG A 353 -21.54 -7.58 -15.39
CA ARG A 353 -22.97 -7.87 -15.34
C ARG A 353 -23.28 -9.22 -15.97
N GLY A 354 -23.91 -10.10 -15.21
CA GLY A 354 -24.30 -11.46 -15.66
C GLY A 354 -23.18 -12.50 -15.56
N GLU A 355 -22.00 -12.14 -15.09
CA GLU A 355 -20.97 -13.09 -14.72
C GLU A 355 -21.23 -13.73 -13.34
N MET A 356 -20.60 -14.85 -13.12
CA MET A 356 -20.66 -15.56 -11.85
C MET A 356 -19.48 -15.12 -10.96
N ASP A 357 -19.71 -15.02 -9.66
CA ASP A 357 -18.63 -14.81 -8.68
C ASP A 357 -17.76 -16.07 -8.56
N PRO A 358 -16.48 -16.00 -8.93
CA PRO A 358 -15.55 -17.12 -8.85
C PRO A 358 -14.89 -17.27 -7.48
N THR A 359 -15.19 -16.42 -6.49
CA THR A 359 -14.47 -16.35 -5.20
C THR A 359 -14.42 -17.69 -4.48
N THR A 360 -15.54 -18.44 -4.45
CA THR A 360 -15.59 -19.72 -3.72
C THR A 360 -14.64 -20.78 -4.31
N PRO A 361 -14.71 -21.16 -5.59
CA PRO A 361 -13.77 -22.14 -6.17
C PRO A 361 -12.34 -21.60 -6.22
N MET A 362 -12.16 -20.31 -6.52
CA MET A 362 -10.85 -19.66 -6.52
C MET A 362 -10.18 -19.78 -5.16
N SER A 363 -10.88 -19.50 -4.07
CA SER A 363 -10.29 -19.53 -2.72
C SER A 363 -9.79 -20.92 -2.33
N LEU A 364 -10.49 -21.99 -2.71
CA LEU A 364 -10.07 -23.37 -2.46
C LEU A 364 -8.75 -23.68 -3.18
N PHE A 365 -8.68 -23.36 -4.47
CA PHE A 365 -7.46 -23.58 -5.25
C PHE A 365 -6.33 -22.67 -4.79
N TYR A 366 -6.64 -21.43 -4.39
CA TYR A 366 -5.64 -20.49 -3.87
C TYR A 366 -4.95 -21.04 -2.63
N VAL A 367 -5.73 -21.43 -1.63
CA VAL A 367 -5.20 -21.97 -0.37
C VAL A 367 -4.43 -23.27 -0.62
N PHE A 368 -4.91 -24.12 -1.51
CA PHE A 368 -4.26 -25.37 -1.88
C PHE A 368 -2.87 -25.14 -2.52
N PHE A 369 -2.80 -24.30 -3.55
CA PHE A 369 -1.54 -24.02 -4.26
C PHE A 369 -0.55 -23.22 -3.42
N PHE A 370 -1.03 -22.26 -2.62
CA PHE A 370 -0.17 -21.52 -1.70
C PHE A 370 0.55 -22.47 -0.74
N GLY A 371 -0.20 -23.40 -0.13
CA GLY A 371 0.37 -24.39 0.76
C GLY A 371 1.38 -25.32 0.07
N LEU A 372 1.07 -25.75 -1.15
CA LEU A 372 1.94 -26.61 -1.95
C LEU A 372 3.26 -25.90 -2.33
N MET A 373 3.22 -24.58 -2.65
CA MET A 373 4.39 -23.81 -3.01
C MET A 373 5.32 -23.55 -1.82
N LEU A 374 4.77 -23.28 -0.65
CA LEU A 374 5.58 -22.99 0.55
C LEU A 374 6.05 -24.27 1.25
N SER A 375 5.22 -25.31 1.27
CA SER A 375 5.47 -26.72 1.60
C SER A 375 6.40 -27.04 2.79
N ASP A 376 6.44 -26.21 3.83
CA ASP A 376 7.21 -26.43 5.07
C ASP A 376 6.29 -26.31 6.30
N ALA A 377 6.23 -27.38 7.11
CA ALA A 377 5.30 -27.46 8.24
C ALA A 377 5.58 -26.43 9.32
N ALA A 378 6.85 -26.09 9.57
CA ALA A 378 7.21 -25.13 10.60
C ALA A 378 6.84 -23.69 10.16
N TYR A 379 7.07 -23.34 8.91
CA TYR A 379 6.63 -22.06 8.37
C TYR A 379 5.10 -21.95 8.37
N GLY A 380 4.40 -23.01 7.98
CA GLY A 380 2.94 -23.07 8.02
C GLY A 380 2.39 -22.85 9.43
N LEU A 381 2.99 -23.46 10.42
CA LEU A 381 2.61 -23.31 11.85
C LEU A 381 2.84 -21.87 12.34
N ILE A 382 3.96 -21.25 11.98
CA ILE A 382 4.26 -19.86 12.35
C ILE A 382 3.23 -18.90 11.74
N ILE A 383 2.92 -19.04 10.43
CA ILE A 383 1.93 -18.20 9.76
C ILE A 383 0.57 -18.37 10.42
N PHE A 384 0.13 -19.61 10.62
CA PHE A 384 -1.14 -19.92 11.27
C PHE A 384 -1.25 -19.30 12.65
N LEU A 385 -0.27 -19.55 13.53
CA LEU A 385 -0.28 -19.02 14.90
C LEU A 385 -0.23 -17.50 14.93
N ALA A 386 0.59 -16.88 14.10
CA ALA A 386 0.68 -15.43 14.03
C ALA A 386 -0.66 -14.81 13.61
N CYS A 387 -1.29 -15.30 12.54
CA CYS A 387 -2.58 -14.81 12.06
C CYS A 387 -3.70 -15.09 13.08
N PHE A 388 -3.75 -16.28 13.66
CA PHE A 388 -4.73 -16.67 14.68
C PHE A 388 -4.65 -15.77 15.93
N ILE A 389 -3.44 -15.51 16.43
CA ILE A 389 -3.23 -14.65 17.61
C ILE A 389 -3.65 -13.21 17.27
N LEU A 390 -3.27 -12.68 16.10
CA LEU A 390 -3.63 -11.32 15.68
C LEU A 390 -5.14 -11.15 15.54
N LEU A 391 -5.83 -12.08 14.91
CA LEU A 391 -7.29 -12.06 14.74
C LEU A 391 -8.04 -12.12 16.08
N ARG A 392 -7.51 -12.90 17.06
CA ARG A 392 -8.08 -12.98 18.42
C ARG A 392 -7.80 -11.75 19.26
N LYS A 393 -6.60 -11.18 19.13
CA LYS A 393 -6.17 -10.02 19.92
C LYS A 393 -6.82 -8.71 19.45
N PHE A 394 -7.10 -8.57 18.14
CA PHE A 394 -7.62 -7.36 17.52
C PHE A 394 -8.94 -7.60 16.78
N PRO A 395 -10.06 -7.88 17.48
CA PRO A 395 -11.34 -8.21 16.83
C PRO A 395 -11.96 -7.03 16.05
N LYS A 396 -11.61 -5.77 16.40
CA LYS A 396 -12.08 -4.53 15.76
C LYS A 396 -11.21 -4.04 14.60
N MET A 397 -10.32 -4.90 14.11
CA MET A 397 -9.48 -4.62 12.95
C MET A 397 -10.35 -4.29 11.72
N GLY A 398 -9.86 -3.44 10.83
CA GLY A 398 -10.54 -3.10 9.58
C GLY A 398 -10.85 -4.34 8.72
N ASP A 399 -12.04 -4.37 8.09
CA ASP A 399 -12.55 -5.54 7.37
C ASP A 399 -11.58 -6.10 6.31
N GLY A 400 -10.91 -5.24 5.56
CA GLY A 400 -9.92 -5.69 4.57
C GLY A 400 -8.73 -6.43 5.18
N MET A 401 -8.17 -5.91 6.27
CA MET A 401 -7.08 -6.55 7.00
C MET A 401 -7.52 -7.86 7.64
N LYS A 402 -8.74 -7.88 8.21
CA LYS A 402 -9.33 -9.10 8.79
C LYS A 402 -9.49 -10.19 7.74
N LYS A 403 -10.02 -9.86 6.55
CA LYS A 403 -10.13 -10.79 5.42
C LYS A 403 -8.75 -11.33 5.01
N SER A 404 -7.75 -10.45 4.85
CA SER A 404 -6.39 -10.84 4.47
C SER A 404 -5.74 -11.77 5.49
N LEU A 405 -5.81 -11.44 6.79
CA LEU A 405 -5.24 -12.31 7.84
C LEU A 405 -5.96 -13.65 7.93
N THR A 406 -7.28 -13.67 7.74
CA THR A 406 -8.04 -14.94 7.68
C THR A 406 -7.62 -15.79 6.49
N LEU A 407 -7.35 -15.19 5.33
CA LEU A 407 -6.82 -15.91 4.17
C LEU A 407 -5.45 -16.53 4.49
N PHE A 408 -4.53 -15.77 5.07
CA PHE A 408 -3.21 -16.28 5.46
C PHE A 408 -3.28 -17.32 6.58
N GLU A 409 -4.27 -17.25 7.46
CA GLU A 409 -4.54 -18.29 8.46
C GLU A 409 -4.83 -19.63 7.78
N TYR A 410 -5.74 -19.66 6.77
CA TYR A 410 -6.02 -20.87 6.00
C TYR A 410 -4.84 -21.31 5.13
N CYS A 411 -4.11 -20.38 4.54
CA CYS A 411 -2.87 -20.67 3.81
C CYS A 411 -1.82 -21.31 4.73
N GLY A 412 -1.70 -20.85 5.98
CA GLY A 412 -0.82 -21.43 6.99
C GLY A 412 -1.20 -22.87 7.33
N ILE A 413 -2.49 -23.17 7.47
CA ILE A 413 -2.98 -24.54 7.68
C ILE A 413 -2.65 -25.43 6.48
N SER A 414 -2.89 -24.96 5.27
CA SER A 414 -2.55 -25.70 4.05
C SER A 414 -1.06 -25.98 3.94
N THR A 415 -0.23 -24.97 4.23
CA THR A 415 1.24 -25.12 4.25
C THR A 415 1.71 -26.13 5.30
N LEU A 416 1.10 -26.11 6.50
CA LEU A 416 1.38 -27.11 7.56
C LEU A 416 1.07 -28.53 7.06
N ILE A 417 -0.10 -28.73 6.44
CA ILE A 417 -0.51 -30.05 5.93
C ILE A 417 0.47 -30.53 4.86
N TRP A 418 0.78 -29.69 3.86
CA TRP A 418 1.72 -30.03 2.80
C TRP A 418 3.14 -30.26 3.32
N GLY A 419 3.59 -29.47 4.30
CA GLY A 419 4.88 -29.65 4.96
C GLY A 419 5.02 -30.98 5.70
N ILE A 420 3.94 -31.43 6.37
CA ILE A 420 3.91 -32.75 7.03
C ILE A 420 3.95 -33.87 5.96
N LEU A 421 3.21 -33.74 4.87
CA LEU A 421 3.19 -34.72 3.78
C LEU A 421 4.58 -34.88 3.13
N PHE A 422 5.30 -33.78 2.96
CA PHE A 422 6.62 -33.75 2.32
C PHE A 422 7.78 -33.87 3.30
N GLY A 423 7.53 -33.79 4.62
CA GLY A 423 8.56 -33.96 5.67
C GLY A 423 9.46 -32.73 5.85
N GLY A 424 9.04 -31.53 5.44
CA GLY A 424 9.77 -30.27 5.63
C GLY A 424 9.48 -29.63 6.96
N TYR A 425 10.52 -29.47 7.81
CA TYR A 425 10.44 -28.78 9.12
C TYR A 425 11.61 -27.83 9.24
N PHE A 426 11.47 -26.59 8.79
CA PHE A 426 12.59 -25.68 8.48
C PHE A 426 13.63 -26.34 7.57
N GLY A 427 13.18 -26.98 6.50
CA GLY A 427 14.01 -27.88 5.71
C GLY A 427 14.37 -29.14 6.50
N ASP A 428 15.66 -29.31 6.76
CA ASP A 428 16.25 -30.48 7.46
C ASP A 428 16.80 -30.15 8.85
N VAL A 429 16.32 -29.08 9.51
CA VAL A 429 16.88 -28.60 10.78
C VAL A 429 17.00 -29.69 11.85
N VAL A 430 16.01 -30.61 11.92
CA VAL A 430 16.00 -31.69 12.93
C VAL A 430 17.19 -32.63 12.70
N ALA A 431 17.48 -33.01 11.48
CA ALA A 431 18.61 -33.86 11.13
C ALA A 431 19.96 -33.15 11.37
N VAL A 432 20.06 -31.87 10.97
CA VAL A 432 21.29 -31.07 11.15
C VAL A 432 21.59 -30.84 12.64
N VAL A 433 20.60 -30.42 13.44
CA VAL A 433 20.79 -30.16 14.88
C VAL A 433 21.11 -31.44 15.63
N SER A 434 20.39 -32.55 15.36
CA SER A 434 20.63 -33.82 16.00
C SER A 434 22.00 -34.40 15.70
N ARG A 435 22.46 -34.28 14.45
CA ARG A 435 23.80 -34.72 14.03
C ARG A 435 24.91 -33.84 14.61
N THR A 436 24.77 -32.50 14.57
CA THR A 436 25.82 -31.57 14.95
C THR A 436 25.99 -31.48 16.48
N PHE A 437 24.90 -31.35 17.24
CA PHE A 437 24.95 -31.08 18.67
C PHE A 437 24.73 -32.33 19.55
N PHE A 438 24.02 -33.35 19.03
CA PHE A 438 23.72 -34.56 19.80
C PHE A 438 24.44 -35.80 19.30
N HIS A 439 25.22 -35.72 18.21
CA HIS A 439 25.96 -36.81 17.58
C HIS A 439 25.11 -38.05 17.24
N HIS A 440 23.82 -37.83 17.07
CA HIS A 440 22.84 -38.86 16.73
C HIS A 440 21.92 -38.35 15.64
N GLU A 441 21.90 -39.00 14.49
CA GLU A 441 21.08 -38.55 13.38
C GLU A 441 19.63 -38.97 13.53
N ILE A 442 18.73 -38.00 13.71
CA ILE A 442 17.29 -38.21 13.76
C ILE A 442 16.69 -37.61 12.48
N THR A 443 16.17 -38.43 11.62
CA THR A 443 15.46 -38.01 10.42
C THR A 443 13.97 -38.26 10.55
N ILE A 444 13.14 -37.28 10.19
CA ILE A 444 11.69 -37.44 10.12
C ILE A 444 11.33 -37.88 8.71
N ALA A 445 10.83 -39.10 8.58
CA ALA A 445 10.41 -39.60 7.28
C ALA A 445 9.18 -38.85 6.77
N PRO A 446 9.15 -38.45 5.48
CA PRO A 446 7.96 -37.84 4.88
C PRO A 446 6.81 -38.82 4.85
N VAL A 447 5.58 -38.33 5.05
CA VAL A 447 4.37 -39.18 5.01
C VAL A 447 4.07 -39.64 3.58
N TRP A 448 4.40 -38.80 2.60
CA TRP A 448 4.17 -39.13 1.20
C TRP A 448 5.49 -39.34 0.43
N PHE A 449 6.18 -38.27 0.05
CA PHE A 449 7.53 -38.30 -0.54
C PHE A 449 8.23 -36.95 -0.31
N ALA A 450 9.56 -36.97 -0.29
CA ALA A 450 10.34 -35.72 -0.25
C ALA A 450 10.51 -35.15 -1.65
N PRO A 451 10.07 -33.92 -1.90
CA PRO A 451 10.22 -33.26 -3.22
C PRO A 451 11.69 -33.10 -3.64
N LEU A 452 12.60 -32.89 -2.70
CA LEU A 452 14.04 -32.75 -2.94
C LEU A 452 14.68 -34.04 -3.49
N ASP A 453 14.25 -35.19 -2.97
CA ASP A 453 14.74 -36.50 -3.40
C ASP A 453 14.08 -36.97 -4.71
N ASN A 454 12.82 -36.59 -4.93
CA ASN A 454 12.03 -37.03 -6.07
C ASN A 454 11.36 -35.88 -6.83
N PRO A 455 12.14 -34.98 -7.47
CA PRO A 455 11.59 -33.79 -8.12
C PRO A 455 10.69 -34.12 -9.33
N MET A 456 10.94 -35.23 -10.02
CA MET A 456 10.12 -35.66 -11.15
C MET A 456 8.71 -36.09 -10.74
N LYS A 457 8.55 -36.74 -9.57
CA LYS A 457 7.22 -37.04 -9.02
C LYS A 457 6.46 -35.76 -8.69
N MET A 458 7.14 -34.78 -8.07
CA MET A 458 6.54 -33.49 -7.75
C MET A 458 6.08 -32.76 -9.01
N LEU A 459 6.88 -32.82 -10.11
CA LEU A 459 6.49 -32.22 -11.39
C LEU A 459 5.19 -32.78 -11.93
N ILE A 460 5.06 -34.10 -11.91
CA ILE A 460 3.85 -34.77 -12.43
C ILE A 460 2.62 -34.41 -11.60
N PHE A 461 2.74 -34.43 -10.25
CA PHE A 461 1.63 -34.00 -9.40
C PHE A 461 1.30 -32.51 -9.60
N SER A 462 2.29 -31.65 -9.82
CA SER A 462 2.08 -30.24 -10.14
C SER A 462 1.30 -30.07 -11.45
N LEU A 463 1.64 -30.82 -12.49
CA LEU A 463 0.90 -30.81 -13.76
C LEU A 463 -0.51 -31.41 -13.61
N LEU A 464 -0.67 -32.47 -12.82
CA LEU A 464 -1.98 -33.09 -12.55
C LEU A 464 -2.90 -32.10 -11.81
N PHE A 465 -2.39 -31.44 -10.75
CA PHE A 465 -3.17 -30.41 -10.03
C PHE A 465 -3.48 -29.21 -10.92
N GLY A 466 -2.54 -28.83 -11.81
CA GLY A 466 -2.77 -27.82 -12.84
C GLY A 466 -3.89 -28.22 -13.80
N LEU A 467 -3.90 -29.45 -14.27
CA LEU A 467 -4.97 -29.96 -15.14
C LEU A 467 -6.33 -29.91 -14.45
N ILE A 468 -6.39 -30.35 -13.18
CA ILE A 468 -7.64 -30.29 -12.38
C ILE A 468 -8.11 -28.83 -12.24
N HIS A 469 -7.20 -27.88 -12.02
CA HIS A 469 -7.53 -26.47 -11.91
C HIS A 469 -8.07 -25.89 -13.22
N LEU A 470 -7.41 -26.16 -14.34
CA LEU A 470 -7.87 -25.74 -15.67
C LEU A 470 -9.24 -26.35 -16.02
N PHE A 471 -9.46 -27.63 -15.68
CA PHE A 471 -10.76 -28.28 -15.84
C PHE A 471 -11.81 -27.66 -14.92
N GLY A 472 -11.44 -27.26 -13.71
CA GLY A 472 -12.31 -26.47 -12.83
C GLY A 472 -12.79 -25.17 -13.49
N GLY A 473 -11.87 -24.42 -14.13
CA GLY A 473 -12.22 -23.22 -14.90
C GLY A 473 -13.17 -23.50 -16.06
N LEU A 474 -12.88 -24.55 -16.82
CA LEU A 474 -13.74 -24.96 -17.93
C LEU A 474 -15.14 -25.46 -17.47
N ALA A 475 -15.22 -26.11 -16.29
CA ALA A 475 -16.50 -26.50 -15.68
C ALA A 475 -17.35 -25.27 -15.29
N LEU A 476 -16.70 -24.20 -14.77
CA LEU A 476 -17.41 -22.95 -14.47
C LEU A 476 -17.93 -22.28 -15.74
N LYS A 477 -17.15 -22.27 -16.82
CA LYS A 477 -17.62 -21.84 -18.14
C LYS A 477 -18.86 -22.64 -18.57
N GLY A 478 -18.83 -23.97 -18.42
CA GLY A 478 -19.96 -24.83 -18.70
C GLY A 478 -21.18 -24.46 -17.86
N TYR A 479 -21.02 -24.23 -16.59
CA TYR A 479 -22.11 -23.81 -15.71
C TYR A 479 -22.73 -22.47 -16.16
N MET A 480 -21.91 -21.51 -16.59
CA MET A 480 -22.41 -20.23 -17.10
C MET A 480 -23.21 -20.41 -18.42
N CYS A 481 -22.71 -21.24 -19.35
CA CYS A 481 -23.43 -21.53 -20.58
C CYS A 481 -24.81 -22.20 -20.29
N LEU A 482 -24.86 -23.16 -19.36
CA LEU A 482 -26.11 -23.79 -18.96
C LEU A 482 -27.09 -22.81 -18.32
N LYS A 483 -26.59 -21.89 -17.48
CA LYS A 483 -27.40 -20.85 -16.84
C LYS A 483 -27.99 -19.86 -17.86
N LYS A 484 -27.22 -19.51 -18.90
CA LYS A 484 -27.67 -18.69 -20.03
C LYS A 484 -28.53 -19.44 -21.02
N LYS A 485 -28.77 -20.75 -20.81
CA LYS A 485 -29.47 -21.67 -21.72
C LYS A 485 -28.83 -21.81 -23.10
N ASP A 486 -27.55 -21.53 -23.21
CA ASP A 486 -26.77 -21.72 -24.43
C ASP A 486 -26.20 -23.15 -24.48
N PHE A 487 -27.05 -24.11 -24.84
CA PHE A 487 -26.64 -25.48 -24.96
C PHE A 487 -25.65 -25.72 -26.11
N VAL A 488 -25.72 -24.91 -27.16
CA VAL A 488 -24.81 -25.02 -28.29
C VAL A 488 -23.39 -24.60 -27.86
N GLY A 489 -23.26 -23.50 -27.17
CA GLY A 489 -22.01 -23.08 -26.57
C GLY A 489 -21.46 -24.07 -25.57
N PHE A 490 -22.29 -24.66 -24.74
CA PHE A 490 -21.89 -25.70 -23.79
C PHE A 490 -21.23 -26.93 -24.50
N PHE A 491 -21.83 -27.43 -25.58
CA PHE A 491 -21.25 -28.55 -26.32
C PHE A 491 -20.02 -28.15 -27.14
N SER A 492 -20.03 -26.99 -27.79
CA SER A 492 -18.94 -26.57 -28.67
C SER A 492 -17.69 -26.06 -27.92
N ASP A 493 -17.88 -25.33 -26.83
CA ASP A 493 -16.81 -24.60 -26.19
C ASP A 493 -16.32 -25.22 -24.87
N VAL A 494 -17.09 -26.21 -24.35
CA VAL A 494 -16.77 -26.90 -23.09
C VAL A 494 -16.55 -28.39 -23.32
N ILE A 495 -17.57 -29.11 -23.78
CA ILE A 495 -17.48 -30.59 -23.94
C ILE A 495 -16.40 -30.96 -24.95
N SER A 496 -16.30 -30.26 -26.06
CA SER A 496 -15.28 -30.52 -27.09
C SER A 496 -13.86 -30.45 -26.56
N TRP A 497 -13.57 -29.45 -25.72
CA TRP A 497 -12.26 -29.27 -25.08
C TRP A 497 -11.99 -30.35 -24.03
N TYR A 498 -12.98 -30.75 -23.23
CA TYR A 498 -12.83 -31.89 -22.32
C TYR A 498 -12.49 -33.18 -23.09
N LEU A 499 -13.20 -33.47 -24.15
CA LEU A 499 -12.96 -34.69 -24.96
C LEU A 499 -11.56 -34.67 -25.58
N LEU A 500 -11.16 -33.52 -26.15
CA LEU A 500 -9.85 -33.37 -26.78
C LEU A 500 -8.72 -33.53 -25.77
N ILE A 501 -8.74 -32.80 -24.63
CA ILE A 501 -7.66 -32.80 -23.65
C ILE A 501 -7.58 -34.14 -22.92
N ILE A 502 -8.71 -34.72 -22.48
CA ILE A 502 -8.74 -36.04 -21.82
C ILE A 502 -8.21 -37.10 -22.78
N GLY A 503 -8.64 -37.06 -24.04
CA GLY A 503 -8.17 -38.00 -25.05
C GLY A 503 -6.65 -37.90 -25.27
N LEU A 504 -6.09 -36.68 -25.35
CA LEU A 504 -4.63 -36.45 -25.47
C LEU A 504 -3.85 -36.91 -24.25
N VAL A 505 -4.35 -36.67 -23.05
CA VAL A 505 -3.72 -37.12 -21.80
C VAL A 505 -3.70 -38.67 -21.78
N LEU A 506 -4.80 -39.31 -22.10
CA LEU A 506 -4.88 -40.79 -22.19
C LEU A 506 -3.94 -41.35 -23.28
N MET A 507 -3.75 -40.64 -24.39
CA MET A 507 -2.76 -41.03 -25.43
C MET A 507 -1.31 -40.85 -24.94
N LEU A 508 -1.04 -39.86 -24.12
CA LEU A 508 0.30 -39.58 -23.60
C LEU A 508 0.75 -40.58 -22.53
N MET A 509 -0.16 -41.02 -21.65
CA MET A 509 0.17 -41.87 -20.50
C MET A 509 0.90 -43.19 -20.85
N PRO A 510 0.56 -43.93 -21.93
CA PRO A 510 1.26 -45.20 -22.27
C PRO A 510 2.56 -44.98 -23.07
N THR A 511 2.97 -43.75 -23.35
CA THR A 511 4.18 -43.45 -24.12
C THR A 511 5.44 -43.66 -23.29
N SER A 512 6.57 -44.00 -23.97
CA SER A 512 7.88 -44.12 -23.35
C SER A 512 8.35 -42.79 -22.76
N LEU A 513 7.98 -41.66 -23.37
CA LEU A 513 8.25 -40.33 -22.87
C LEU A 513 7.61 -40.09 -21.49
N PHE A 514 6.34 -40.42 -21.35
CA PHE A 514 5.65 -40.31 -20.07
C PHE A 514 6.27 -41.24 -19.02
N ALA A 515 6.54 -42.48 -19.38
CA ALA A 515 7.14 -43.46 -18.50
C ALA A 515 8.54 -43.05 -18.02
N SER A 516 9.34 -42.39 -18.85
CA SER A 516 10.67 -41.86 -18.46
C SER A 516 10.58 -40.72 -17.49
N ILE A 517 9.58 -39.85 -17.64
CA ILE A 517 9.35 -38.67 -16.78
C ILE A 517 8.65 -39.11 -15.49
N ALA A 518 7.59 -39.93 -15.60
CA ALA A 518 6.75 -40.35 -14.47
C ALA A 518 7.43 -41.41 -13.60
N GLN A 519 8.43 -42.11 -14.13
CA GLN A 519 9.02 -43.32 -13.53
C GLN A 519 7.97 -44.41 -13.24
N VAL A 520 6.85 -44.33 -13.94
CA VAL A 520 5.73 -45.29 -13.88
C VAL A 520 5.29 -45.61 -15.30
N SER A 521 5.23 -46.86 -15.63
CA SER A 521 4.72 -47.34 -16.95
C SER A 521 3.26 -47.74 -16.84
N PHE A 522 2.41 -47.09 -17.63
CA PHE A 522 1.02 -47.48 -17.78
C PHE A 522 0.84 -48.36 -19.03
N HIS A 523 0.30 -49.55 -18.85
CA HIS A 523 0.00 -50.45 -19.95
C HIS A 523 -1.53 -50.47 -20.15
N PHE A 524 -1.97 -49.81 -21.22
CA PHE A 524 -3.41 -49.79 -21.57
C PHE A 524 -3.76 -50.96 -22.48
N SER A 525 -4.96 -51.51 -22.29
CA SER A 525 -5.53 -52.47 -23.21
C SER A 525 -5.77 -51.82 -24.59
N ASP A 526 -5.75 -52.58 -25.64
CA ASP A 526 -5.94 -52.05 -26.99
C ASP A 526 -7.32 -51.40 -27.17
N GLY A 527 -8.33 -51.84 -26.43
CA GLY A 527 -9.63 -51.17 -26.38
C GLY A 527 -9.56 -49.76 -25.79
N LEU A 528 -8.78 -49.54 -24.72
CA LEU A 528 -8.62 -48.20 -24.10
C LEU A 528 -7.79 -47.25 -24.99
N LYS A 529 -6.80 -47.79 -25.72
CA LYS A 529 -6.05 -46.99 -26.70
C LYS A 529 -6.97 -46.53 -27.84
N THR A 530 -7.76 -47.45 -28.41
CA THR A 530 -8.71 -47.11 -29.48
C THR A 530 -9.75 -46.10 -28.99
N PHE A 531 -10.24 -46.24 -27.75
CA PHE A 531 -11.16 -45.29 -27.13
C PHE A 531 -10.55 -43.90 -26.99
N SER A 532 -9.26 -43.79 -26.58
CA SER A 532 -8.57 -42.48 -26.47
C SER A 532 -8.44 -41.82 -27.85
N TYR A 533 -8.10 -42.53 -28.92
CA TYR A 533 -8.07 -42.01 -30.28
C TYR A 533 -9.45 -41.50 -30.73
N VAL A 534 -10.49 -42.29 -30.52
CA VAL A 534 -11.87 -41.92 -30.91
C VAL A 534 -12.32 -40.65 -30.21
N ILE A 535 -12.11 -40.53 -28.90
CA ILE A 535 -12.48 -39.35 -28.13
C ILE A 535 -11.70 -38.10 -28.61
N THR A 536 -10.39 -38.21 -28.84
CA THR A 536 -9.56 -37.12 -29.34
C THR A 536 -10.05 -36.63 -30.70
N ILE A 537 -10.28 -37.55 -31.63
CA ILE A 537 -10.75 -37.20 -32.98
C ILE A 537 -12.16 -36.59 -32.91
N LEU A 538 -13.06 -37.13 -32.08
CA LEU A 538 -14.39 -36.57 -31.88
C LEU A 538 -14.35 -35.16 -31.33
N GLY A 539 -13.52 -34.89 -30.29
CA GLY A 539 -13.33 -33.58 -29.74
C GLY A 539 -12.79 -32.57 -30.76
N ALA A 540 -11.76 -32.96 -31.54
CA ALA A 540 -11.20 -32.13 -32.59
C ALA A 540 -12.22 -31.85 -33.70
N ALA A 541 -12.99 -32.84 -34.12
CA ALA A 541 -14.03 -32.69 -35.15
C ALA A 541 -15.13 -31.71 -34.71
N ILE A 542 -15.58 -31.80 -33.45
CA ILE A 542 -16.57 -30.86 -32.89
C ILE A 542 -16.02 -29.42 -32.90
N ILE A 543 -14.77 -29.21 -32.49
CA ILE A 543 -14.13 -27.86 -32.51
C ILE A 543 -14.10 -27.32 -33.93
N VAL A 544 -13.60 -28.08 -34.91
CA VAL A 544 -13.51 -27.66 -36.32
C VAL A 544 -14.85 -27.27 -36.89
N VAL A 545 -15.88 -28.06 -36.60
CA VAL A 545 -17.23 -27.85 -37.21
C VAL A 545 -17.97 -26.71 -36.51
N MET A 546 -17.82 -26.53 -35.19
CA MET A 546 -18.67 -25.65 -34.40
C MET A 546 -18.06 -24.29 -34.11
N SER A 547 -16.74 -24.15 -34.10
CA SER A 547 -16.05 -22.92 -33.70
C SER A 547 -16.40 -21.69 -34.58
N GLY A 548 -16.40 -21.81 -35.89
CA GLY A 548 -16.74 -20.74 -36.83
C GLY A 548 -18.23 -20.50 -37.06
N ARG A 549 -19.13 -20.95 -36.18
CA ARG A 549 -20.60 -20.93 -36.36
C ARG A 549 -21.21 -19.51 -36.56
N SER A 550 -20.55 -18.47 -36.12
CA SER A 550 -20.99 -17.07 -36.33
C SER A 550 -20.88 -16.59 -37.78
N HIS A 551 -20.06 -17.27 -38.59
CA HIS A 551 -19.83 -16.89 -39.98
C HIS A 551 -20.64 -17.77 -40.96
N LYS A 552 -21.24 -17.14 -42.02
CA LYS A 552 -22.04 -17.82 -43.00
C LYS A 552 -21.23 -18.59 -44.06
N ASN A 553 -19.96 -18.19 -44.29
CA ASN A 553 -19.09 -18.82 -45.29
C ASN A 553 -18.49 -20.14 -44.74
N PRO A 554 -18.73 -21.30 -45.43
CA PRO A 554 -18.25 -22.61 -44.93
C PRO A 554 -16.73 -22.72 -44.96
N VAL A 555 -16.04 -22.10 -45.89
CA VAL A 555 -14.56 -22.10 -45.96
C VAL A 555 -13.94 -21.34 -44.80
N LEU A 556 -14.50 -20.14 -44.49
CA LEU A 556 -14.06 -19.32 -43.37
C LEU A 556 -14.34 -20.04 -42.03
N ARG A 557 -15.47 -20.70 -41.92
CA ARG A 557 -15.85 -21.52 -40.76
C ARG A 557 -14.85 -22.66 -40.50
N LEU A 558 -14.44 -23.39 -41.54
CA LEU A 558 -13.44 -24.43 -41.45
C LEU A 558 -12.05 -23.87 -41.07
N ALA A 559 -11.65 -22.73 -41.67
CA ALA A 559 -10.37 -22.07 -41.37
C ALA A 559 -10.30 -21.60 -39.90
N LEU A 560 -11.40 -21.02 -39.39
CA LEU A 560 -11.50 -20.62 -37.98
C LEU A 560 -11.47 -21.81 -37.03
N GLY A 561 -12.13 -22.93 -37.41
CA GLY A 561 -12.10 -24.16 -36.61
C GLY A 561 -10.70 -24.80 -36.56
N LEU A 562 -9.94 -24.77 -37.65
CA LEU A 562 -8.52 -25.18 -37.64
C LEU A 562 -7.66 -24.25 -36.83
N TYR A 563 -7.94 -22.96 -36.87
CA TYR A 563 -7.25 -21.98 -36.02
C TYR A 563 -7.51 -22.22 -34.52
N ASP A 564 -8.74 -22.58 -34.16
CA ASP A 564 -9.08 -22.89 -32.78
C ASP A 564 -8.41 -24.16 -32.25
N ILE A 565 -8.15 -25.17 -33.13
CA ILE A 565 -7.31 -26.31 -32.72
C ILE A 565 -5.90 -25.86 -32.36
N TYR A 566 -5.36 -24.83 -33.04
CA TYR A 566 -4.05 -24.27 -32.70
C TYR A 566 -4.01 -23.72 -31.26
N ASN A 567 -5.16 -23.30 -30.68
CA ASN A 567 -5.26 -22.89 -29.27
C ASN A 567 -4.90 -24.00 -28.27
N ILE A 568 -4.73 -25.28 -28.71
CA ILE A 568 -4.16 -26.33 -27.88
C ILE A 568 -2.76 -25.98 -27.38
N THR A 569 -1.99 -25.18 -28.15
CA THR A 569 -0.67 -24.69 -27.73
C THR A 569 -0.80 -23.77 -26.51
N GLY A 570 -1.86 -22.95 -26.42
CA GLY A 570 -2.21 -22.16 -25.24
C GLY A 570 -2.48 -23.04 -24.01
N TRP A 571 -3.27 -24.11 -24.18
CA TRP A 571 -3.54 -25.09 -23.10
C TRP A 571 -2.26 -25.77 -22.62
N MET A 572 -1.35 -26.14 -23.54
CA MET A 572 -0.03 -26.69 -23.18
C MET A 572 0.81 -25.68 -22.41
N SER A 573 0.82 -24.42 -22.85
CA SER A 573 1.54 -23.35 -22.15
C SER A 573 0.98 -23.12 -20.75
N ASP A 574 -0.35 -23.08 -20.61
CA ASP A 574 -1.02 -22.96 -19.31
C ASP A 574 -0.67 -24.13 -18.38
N LEU A 575 -0.70 -25.36 -18.90
CA LEU A 575 -0.34 -26.56 -18.13
C LEU A 575 1.12 -26.53 -17.69
N LEU A 576 2.05 -26.15 -18.58
CA LEU A 576 3.47 -26.04 -18.25
C LEU A 576 3.75 -24.94 -17.21
N SER A 577 2.89 -23.90 -17.11
CA SER A 577 2.99 -22.86 -16.07
C SER A 577 2.93 -23.44 -14.65
N TYR A 578 2.29 -24.61 -14.45
CA TYR A 578 2.24 -25.26 -13.15
C TYR A 578 3.56 -25.92 -12.72
N SER A 579 4.56 -26.01 -13.59
CA SER A 579 5.94 -26.37 -13.18
C SER A 579 6.52 -25.42 -12.11
N ARG A 580 5.95 -24.24 -11.99
CA ARG A 580 6.28 -23.24 -10.96
C ARG A 580 5.97 -23.74 -9.53
N LEU A 581 4.98 -24.61 -9.37
CA LEU A 581 4.66 -25.27 -8.08
C LEU A 581 5.87 -26.11 -7.62
N LEU A 582 6.49 -26.85 -8.55
CA LEU A 582 7.73 -27.58 -8.28
C LEU A 582 8.86 -26.63 -7.94
N ALA A 583 9.09 -25.61 -8.79
CA ALA A 583 10.25 -24.72 -8.64
C ALA A 583 10.25 -24.00 -7.28
N LEU A 584 9.10 -23.48 -6.85
CA LEU A 584 8.99 -22.76 -5.57
C LEU A 584 9.04 -23.71 -4.37
N GLY A 585 8.36 -24.87 -4.44
CA GLY A 585 8.40 -25.87 -3.37
C GLY A 585 9.84 -26.41 -3.14
N LEU A 586 10.60 -26.63 -4.22
CA LEU A 586 12.02 -27.00 -4.10
C LEU A 586 12.86 -25.83 -3.56
N ALA A 587 12.66 -24.60 -4.06
CA ALA A 587 13.45 -23.44 -3.65
C ALA A 587 13.35 -23.19 -2.13
N THR A 588 12.15 -23.27 -1.57
CA THR A 588 11.91 -23.13 -0.12
C THR A 588 12.74 -24.13 0.69
N GLY A 589 12.71 -25.41 0.30
CA GLY A 589 13.42 -26.48 0.96
C GLY A 589 14.95 -26.38 0.81
N VAL A 590 15.45 -26.11 -0.41
CA VAL A 590 16.89 -25.98 -0.68
C VAL A 590 17.48 -24.80 0.10
N ILE A 591 16.84 -23.63 0.08
CA ILE A 591 17.34 -22.46 0.82
C ILE A 591 17.35 -22.76 2.33
N ALA A 592 16.31 -23.41 2.86
CA ALA A 592 16.28 -23.81 4.26
C ALA A 592 17.43 -24.74 4.62
N GLN A 593 17.73 -25.75 3.80
CA GLN A 593 18.86 -26.66 4.02
C GLN A 593 20.22 -25.93 3.98
N VAL A 594 20.41 -25.02 3.03
CA VAL A 594 21.64 -24.22 2.95
C VAL A 594 21.83 -23.37 4.21
N ILE A 595 20.77 -22.73 4.72
CA ILE A 595 20.82 -21.95 5.97
C ILE A 595 21.23 -22.84 7.14
N ASN A 596 20.63 -24.02 7.28
CA ASN A 596 20.94 -24.96 8.35
C ASN A 596 22.39 -25.45 8.26
N GLN A 597 22.85 -25.78 7.05
CA GLN A 597 24.22 -26.21 6.81
C GLN A 597 25.22 -25.10 7.13
N MET A 598 24.99 -23.87 6.68
CA MET A 598 25.85 -22.72 7.02
C MET A 598 25.93 -22.48 8.53
N GLY A 599 24.80 -22.56 9.22
CA GLY A 599 24.76 -22.42 10.68
C GLY A 599 25.56 -23.49 11.41
N SER A 600 25.58 -24.74 10.90
CA SER A 600 26.28 -25.87 11.51
C SER A 600 27.80 -25.92 11.22
N MET A 601 28.31 -25.11 10.28
CA MET A 601 29.74 -25.15 9.89
C MET A 601 30.72 -24.72 10.98
N VAL A 602 30.24 -23.98 12.00
CA VAL A 602 31.11 -23.48 13.08
C VAL A 602 31.45 -24.58 14.12
N GLY A 603 30.72 -25.71 14.09
CA GLY A 603 30.98 -26.88 14.95
C GLY A 603 30.04 -27.01 16.13
N ASP A 604 30.31 -27.98 16.99
CA ASP A 604 29.43 -28.46 18.09
C ASP A 604 29.61 -27.72 19.43
N GLY A 605 30.52 -26.75 19.51
CA GLY A 605 30.80 -25.97 20.72
C GLY A 605 29.72 -24.93 21.03
N ILE A 606 29.80 -24.34 22.26
CA ILE A 606 28.88 -23.27 22.71
C ILE A 606 28.85 -22.09 21.70
N LEU A 607 30.02 -21.71 21.16
CA LEU A 607 30.11 -20.67 20.11
C LEU A 607 29.37 -21.10 18.84
N GLY A 608 29.51 -22.36 18.44
CA GLY A 608 28.78 -22.93 17.30
C GLY A 608 27.26 -22.87 17.49
N ALA A 609 26.78 -23.19 18.69
CA ALA A 609 25.35 -23.09 19.01
C ALA A 609 24.82 -21.64 18.94
N ILE A 610 25.57 -20.66 19.45
CA ILE A 610 25.20 -19.25 19.38
C ILE A 610 25.11 -18.78 17.91
N VAL A 611 26.14 -19.10 17.12
CA VAL A 611 26.17 -18.75 15.68
C VAL A 611 25.06 -19.45 14.91
N PHE A 612 24.80 -20.74 15.21
CA PHE A 612 23.69 -21.47 14.61
C PHE A 612 22.35 -20.79 14.88
N ILE A 613 22.05 -20.42 16.15
CA ILE A 613 20.80 -19.73 16.51
C ILE A 613 20.68 -18.40 15.76
N LEU A 614 21.75 -17.63 15.68
CA LEU A 614 21.73 -16.32 15.00
C LEU A 614 21.47 -16.48 13.49
N VAL A 615 22.20 -17.38 12.83
CA VAL A 615 22.03 -17.70 11.40
C VAL A 615 20.63 -18.28 11.15
N PHE A 616 20.15 -19.15 12.05
CA PHE A 616 18.82 -19.74 11.97
C PHE A 616 17.74 -18.67 12.01
N ILE A 617 17.73 -17.79 13.03
CA ILE A 617 16.70 -16.76 13.19
C ILE A 617 16.71 -15.82 11.98
N ILE A 618 17.87 -15.28 11.61
CA ILE A 618 17.96 -14.32 10.48
C ILE A 618 17.63 -15.02 9.16
N GLY A 619 18.24 -16.16 8.90
CA GLY A 619 18.08 -16.88 7.63
C GLY A 619 16.67 -17.39 7.41
N HIS A 620 16.06 -18.06 8.39
CA HIS A 620 14.71 -18.58 8.26
C HIS A 620 13.63 -17.47 8.25
N THR A 621 13.84 -16.36 8.97
CA THR A 621 12.93 -15.20 8.86
C THR A 621 12.94 -14.63 7.45
N PHE A 622 14.13 -14.49 6.87
CA PHE A 622 14.28 -13.97 5.51
C PHE A 622 13.73 -14.96 4.47
N ASN A 623 14.03 -16.27 4.64
CA ASN A 623 13.51 -17.32 3.77
C ASN A 623 11.98 -17.39 3.80
N LEU A 624 11.37 -17.32 4.99
CA LEU A 624 9.92 -17.27 5.15
C LEU A 624 9.32 -16.06 4.43
N ALA A 625 9.91 -14.86 4.61
CA ALA A 625 9.39 -13.64 4.01
C ALA A 625 9.42 -13.69 2.48
N ILE A 626 10.55 -14.12 1.88
CA ILE A 626 10.71 -14.21 0.42
C ILE A 626 9.78 -15.27 -0.16
N ASN A 627 9.76 -16.47 0.41
CA ASN A 627 8.96 -17.57 -0.14
C ASN A 627 7.46 -17.35 0.08
N MET A 628 7.04 -16.72 1.18
CA MET A 628 5.66 -16.32 1.42
C MET A 628 5.20 -15.30 0.37
N LEU A 629 6.02 -14.28 0.07
CA LEU A 629 5.74 -13.32 -0.99
C LEU A 629 5.71 -13.99 -2.37
N GLY A 630 6.67 -14.88 -2.64
CA GLY A 630 6.72 -15.67 -3.87
C GLY A 630 5.47 -16.53 -4.04
N ALA A 631 5.08 -17.28 -3.02
CA ALA A 631 3.87 -18.10 -3.02
C ALA A 631 2.62 -17.26 -3.26
N TYR A 632 2.50 -16.08 -2.61
CA TYR A 632 1.39 -15.15 -2.81
C TYR A 632 1.29 -14.71 -4.28
N VAL A 633 2.37 -14.14 -4.84
CA VAL A 633 2.38 -13.57 -6.19
C VAL A 633 2.12 -14.64 -7.25
N HIS A 634 2.79 -15.79 -7.13
CA HIS A 634 2.68 -16.86 -8.12
C HIS A 634 1.34 -17.59 -8.04
N THR A 635 0.75 -17.71 -6.86
CA THR A 635 -0.62 -18.26 -6.72
C THR A 635 -1.64 -17.29 -7.32
N CYS A 636 -1.54 -15.98 -7.08
CA CYS A 636 -2.38 -14.98 -7.74
C CYS A 636 -2.29 -15.11 -9.27
N ARG A 637 -1.08 -15.24 -9.81
CA ARG A 637 -0.88 -15.40 -11.25
C ARG A 637 -1.57 -16.62 -11.81
N LEU A 638 -1.47 -17.79 -11.13
CA LEU A 638 -2.16 -19.01 -11.56
C LEU A 638 -3.69 -18.82 -11.57
N GLN A 639 -4.22 -18.03 -10.64
CA GLN A 639 -5.65 -17.70 -10.65
C GLN A 639 -6.01 -16.76 -11.80
N TYR A 640 -5.25 -15.70 -12.02
CA TYR A 640 -5.59 -14.65 -12.95
C TYR A 640 -5.40 -15.04 -14.42
N VAL A 641 -4.29 -15.70 -14.74
CA VAL A 641 -3.95 -16.01 -16.13
C VAL A 641 -4.53 -17.35 -16.55
N GLU A 642 -4.26 -18.40 -15.79
CA GLU A 642 -4.60 -19.78 -16.18
C GLU A 642 -6.05 -20.13 -15.86
N PHE A 643 -6.59 -19.68 -14.70
CA PHE A 643 -7.94 -20.05 -14.29
C PHE A 643 -9.00 -19.09 -14.82
N PHE A 644 -8.87 -17.77 -14.51
CA PHE A 644 -9.84 -16.76 -14.97
C PHE A 644 -9.86 -16.63 -16.49
N GLY A 645 -8.72 -16.74 -17.15
CA GLY A 645 -8.62 -16.71 -18.61
C GLY A 645 -9.51 -17.74 -19.34
N LYS A 646 -10.09 -18.74 -18.64
CA LYS A 646 -11.00 -19.72 -19.22
C LYS A 646 -12.47 -19.29 -19.23
N PHE A 647 -12.91 -18.43 -18.31
CA PHE A 647 -14.34 -18.15 -18.15
C PHE A 647 -14.68 -16.75 -17.64
N TYR A 648 -13.72 -15.97 -17.18
CA TYR A 648 -13.97 -14.72 -16.46
C TYR A 648 -13.31 -13.54 -17.17
N GLU A 649 -14.07 -12.48 -17.46
CA GLU A 649 -13.59 -11.27 -18.09
C GLU A 649 -13.38 -10.16 -17.05
N GLY A 650 -14.30 -10.00 -16.10
CA GLY A 650 -14.28 -8.97 -15.08
C GLY A 650 -14.67 -7.60 -15.61
N GLY A 651 -14.27 -6.54 -14.89
CA GLY A 651 -14.53 -5.16 -15.29
C GLY A 651 -15.78 -4.54 -14.65
N GLY A 652 -16.39 -5.22 -13.66
CA GLY A 652 -17.46 -4.63 -12.83
C GLY A 652 -16.92 -3.53 -11.91
N GLU A 653 -17.73 -2.48 -11.69
CA GLU A 653 -17.45 -1.42 -10.73
C GLU A 653 -17.91 -1.82 -9.34
N ALA A 654 -17.13 -1.49 -8.30
CA ALA A 654 -17.54 -1.76 -6.92
C ALA A 654 -18.72 -0.86 -6.50
N PHE A 655 -19.65 -1.41 -5.72
CA PHE A 655 -20.70 -0.64 -5.10
C PHE A 655 -20.13 0.20 -3.94
N HIS A 656 -20.21 1.52 -4.06
CA HIS A 656 -19.72 2.48 -3.08
C HIS A 656 -20.88 3.23 -2.39
N PRO A 657 -21.43 2.68 -1.32
CA PRO A 657 -22.55 3.34 -0.64
C PRO A 657 -22.13 4.67 -0.02
N PHE A 658 -23.00 5.67 -0.14
CA PHE A 658 -22.87 6.96 0.51
C PHE A 658 -23.13 6.80 2.02
N LYS A 659 -22.03 6.62 2.78
CA LYS A 659 -22.04 6.38 4.22
C LYS A 659 -21.12 7.35 4.96
N GLU A 660 -21.24 7.40 6.28
CA GLU A 660 -20.31 8.15 7.14
C GLU A 660 -18.90 7.51 7.09
N ASN A 661 -18.06 8.04 6.23
CA ASN A 661 -16.70 7.52 6.01
C ASN A 661 -15.70 8.17 6.96
N THR A 662 -15.52 7.61 8.14
CA THR A 662 -14.60 8.06 9.18
C THR A 662 -13.19 7.49 8.97
N LYS A 663 -12.17 8.20 9.45
CA LYS A 663 -10.76 7.78 9.41
C LYS A 663 -10.27 7.26 10.77
N TYR A 664 -10.64 7.95 11.83
CA TYR A 664 -10.09 7.75 13.17
C TYR A 664 -11.06 7.09 14.15
N ILE A 665 -12.37 7.35 14.00
CA ILE A 665 -13.39 6.90 14.92
C ILE A 665 -14.38 5.95 14.27
N ASP A 666 -15.02 5.11 15.08
CA ASP A 666 -16.24 4.40 14.73
C ASP A 666 -17.39 5.02 15.53
N ILE A 667 -18.34 5.59 14.80
CA ILE A 667 -19.55 6.16 15.42
C ILE A 667 -20.47 4.98 15.64
N GLY A 668 -20.54 4.48 16.88
CA GLY A 668 -21.28 3.28 17.23
C GLY A 668 -22.70 3.30 16.65
N ASN A 669 -23.17 2.17 16.15
CA ASN A 669 -24.47 1.94 15.50
C ASN A 669 -25.71 2.25 16.37
N ALA A 670 -25.60 3.09 17.40
CA ALA A 670 -26.71 3.68 18.11
C ALA A 670 -27.51 4.70 17.28
N GLY A 671 -27.00 5.07 16.09
CA GLY A 671 -27.56 6.07 15.18
C GLY A 671 -28.79 5.63 14.35
N MET A 672 -29.37 4.46 14.59
CA MET A 672 -30.65 4.10 13.97
C MET A 672 -31.87 4.71 14.68
N LYS A 673 -31.69 5.50 15.71
CA LYS A 673 -32.78 6.17 16.43
C LYS A 673 -32.50 7.66 16.59
N THR A 674 -33.37 8.46 15.99
CA THR A 674 -33.64 9.89 16.14
C THR A 674 -32.94 10.83 15.14
N CYS A 675 -33.77 11.64 14.46
CA CYS A 675 -33.42 12.86 13.74
C CYS A 675 -32.50 13.72 14.61
N LYS A 676 -31.29 13.97 14.21
CA LYS A 676 -30.39 14.93 14.85
C LYS A 676 -30.96 16.33 14.64
N PRO A 677 -31.05 17.17 15.66
CA PRO A 677 -31.54 18.54 15.48
C PRO A 677 -30.63 19.33 14.56
N GLU A 678 -31.22 20.17 13.71
CA GLU A 678 -30.49 21.08 12.84
C GLU A 678 -29.54 21.96 13.67
N ILE A 679 -28.26 21.70 13.61
CA ILE A 679 -27.28 22.67 14.10
C ILE A 679 -27.27 23.81 13.07
N LYS A 680 -27.75 24.99 13.49
CA LYS A 680 -27.78 26.20 12.66
C LYS A 680 -26.36 26.44 12.13
N GLU A 681 -26.20 26.35 10.81
CA GLU A 681 -24.99 26.71 10.13
C GLU A 681 -24.89 28.24 10.06
N GLU A 682 -23.88 28.83 10.73
CA GLU A 682 -23.42 30.19 10.51
C GLU A 682 -22.52 30.28 9.28
#